data_9143c354a9c28b071cbf6b57a9500248
#
_entry.id   9143c354a9c28b071cbf6b57a9500248
#
_cell.length_a   1.000
_cell.length_b   1.000
_cell.length_c   1.000
_cell.angle_alpha   90.00
_cell.angle_beta   90.00
_cell.angle_gamma   90.00
#
_symmetry.space_group_name_H-M   'P 1'
#
loop_
_entity.id
_entity.type
_entity.pdbx_description
1 polymer ?
#
loop_
_entity_poly.entity_id
_entity_poly.type
_entity_poly.pdbx_seq_one_letter_code
_entity_poly.pdbx_strand_id
1 'polypeptide(L)'
;MPMIDIDWLKDHVEVPEGLTYEQLAKDLVKVGLEEEEIHSSQVTGPIVVGYVVDATPEPQKNGKVINWCHVDCGDEWNEADENGNKVPRGIICGAPNMKAGEKVVVTLPGAVLPGDFKIEPRKTYGHISNGMCASERELGLGDNHNGIILLREYGFSEVEYEALKPGQDAMHLLHLDQPLLEINITPDRGYTLSYRGVAREYHHSTGAAYTDPAIALNEKAPEPADYQPGTPVDIDIEIDDNNPIHGVPGCDRYYARVVKGFDPNAHTPSWMRRRLIRAGMRSISLAVDVTNYVMLDLGQPMHAYDLDKLEGPIVVRRANEGEKLTTLDGKEHDLSTEDLLITDSPNGERGSRILGLAGVMGGLYGEVTADTKNILLEAAHFDQVTIARSARRHKIPSEASRRFERGVDTELQPAAAQMAAELMAKYGNGEPSEHPNDVDNTPRPKVIHFKASEVARVAGLDVDINRISDILTDIGCVVAGGGNGEFSITAPSWRPDLGEPCDLVEEIARLVGYDQIPVTVPPAPVEGLVGLTPDQTRRRRVADELAEYGMVEALSYPFVGDDDYRAFGFDPEATKKVSVEIANPLYGDRPYLRRDILPTLATTVQRNIRRGIENVSLYELGHVYLWDPNAPAIPSLPGGVRPTDEQLAALDAGLPDQPDHVAGILTGLAEDDGWLGGKRPVDWSDAVEAVHRLADRIGAKIVLDQPAAEDVPAQWHPGRAARVMVGDVFTGWVGELHPRVNEALGFPAHSAAFELNLTALFGTLTGKPVQAKPISTFPPVKQDLAFTVDTSVSADQLEAVIREAAGANLESIELFDVFTGEQVGEGKKSLAYAVVFRSPDKTLSADDSDAIRQAIVAKAADLGAQLRA
;
A
#
# COMPACT_ATOMS: atom_id res chain seq x y z
N MET A 1 -6.66 5.31 -11.95
CA MET A 1 -5.46 5.95 -12.49
C MET A 1 -5.81 6.54 -13.84
N PRO A 2 -5.15 7.63 -14.30
CA PRO A 2 -5.44 8.15 -15.63
C PRO A 2 -5.05 7.17 -16.74
N MET A 3 -5.96 7.02 -17.68
CA MET A 3 -5.75 6.23 -18.91
C MET A 3 -5.37 7.16 -20.03
N ILE A 4 -4.22 6.95 -20.64
CA ILE A 4 -3.70 7.79 -21.70
C ILE A 4 -3.89 7.12 -23.06
N ASP A 5 -4.63 7.83 -23.92
CA ASP A 5 -4.85 7.50 -25.32
C ASP A 5 -3.95 8.38 -26.18
N ILE A 6 -3.10 7.77 -27.01
CA ILE A 6 -2.18 8.51 -27.89
C ILE A 6 -2.95 9.41 -28.86
N ASP A 7 -4.11 8.98 -29.37
CA ASP A 7 -4.89 9.80 -30.30
C ASP A 7 -5.53 11.02 -29.65
N TRP A 8 -5.81 10.96 -28.34
CA TRP A 8 -6.23 12.15 -27.61
C TRP A 8 -5.04 13.06 -27.26
N LEU A 9 -3.90 12.46 -26.89
CA LEU A 9 -2.68 13.21 -26.55
C LEU A 9 -2.19 14.08 -27.72
N LYS A 10 -2.36 13.62 -28.98
CA LYS A 10 -2.04 14.36 -30.20
C LYS A 10 -2.79 15.69 -30.37
N ASP A 11 -3.91 15.87 -29.69
CA ASP A 11 -4.63 17.16 -29.78
C ASP A 11 -3.86 18.29 -29.08
N HIS A 12 -2.93 17.97 -28.19
CA HIS A 12 -2.21 18.91 -27.34
C HIS A 12 -0.70 19.02 -27.63
N VAL A 13 -0.08 17.94 -28.10
CA VAL A 13 1.37 17.86 -28.31
C VAL A 13 1.68 17.11 -29.60
N GLU A 14 2.73 17.52 -30.29
CA GLU A 14 3.21 16.78 -31.46
C GLU A 14 3.75 15.41 -31.06
N VAL A 15 3.18 14.36 -31.64
CA VAL A 15 3.55 12.96 -31.36
C VAL A 15 4.11 12.34 -32.65
N PRO A 16 5.27 11.68 -32.61
CA PRO A 16 5.85 11.00 -33.77
C PRO A 16 4.88 9.97 -34.37
N GLU A 17 4.86 9.88 -35.70
CA GLU A 17 4.10 8.84 -36.38
C GLU A 17 4.60 7.45 -35.96
N GLY A 18 3.68 6.56 -35.55
CA GLY A 18 4.00 5.21 -35.09
C GLY A 18 4.54 5.13 -33.66
N LEU A 19 4.37 6.18 -32.84
CA LEU A 19 4.67 6.08 -31.39
C LEU A 19 3.93 4.90 -30.78
N THR A 20 4.67 4.00 -30.12
CA THR A 20 4.08 2.88 -29.37
C THR A 20 3.83 3.26 -27.91
N TYR A 21 2.94 2.53 -27.22
CA TYR A 21 2.63 2.78 -25.81
C TYR A 21 3.83 2.49 -24.90
N GLU A 22 4.68 1.51 -25.27
CA GLU A 22 5.92 1.21 -24.55
C GLU A 22 6.94 2.35 -24.68
N GLN A 23 6.98 3.04 -25.84
CA GLN A 23 7.85 4.20 -26.00
C GLN A 23 7.28 5.40 -25.25
N LEU A 24 5.97 5.62 -25.30
CA LEU A 24 5.30 6.67 -24.54
C LEU A 24 5.57 6.51 -23.02
N ALA A 25 5.44 5.30 -22.48
CA ALA A 25 5.75 4.98 -21.09
C ALA A 25 7.21 5.33 -20.74
N LYS A 26 8.17 4.93 -21.59
CA LYS A 26 9.59 5.27 -21.41
C LYS A 26 9.87 6.77 -21.46
N ASP A 27 9.11 7.52 -22.22
CA ASP A 27 9.29 8.97 -22.30
C ASP A 27 8.65 9.66 -21.09
N LEU A 28 7.50 9.20 -20.60
CA LEU A 28 6.81 9.77 -19.46
C LEU A 28 7.51 9.48 -18.13
N VAL A 29 8.12 8.31 -17.97
CA VAL A 29 8.84 7.96 -16.72
C VAL A 29 10.05 8.85 -16.48
N LYS A 30 10.69 9.39 -17.54
CA LYS A 30 11.82 10.34 -17.40
C LYS A 30 11.45 11.61 -16.63
N VAL A 31 10.17 11.97 -16.67
CA VAL A 31 9.63 13.15 -15.99
C VAL A 31 8.75 12.79 -14.78
N GLY A 32 8.85 11.54 -14.29
CA GLY A 32 8.20 11.09 -13.07
C GLY A 32 6.76 10.59 -13.22
N LEU A 33 6.28 10.38 -14.46
CA LEU A 33 4.99 9.74 -14.72
C LEU A 33 5.21 8.26 -15.02
N GLU A 34 5.11 7.43 -13.99
CA GLU A 34 5.42 6.01 -14.03
C GLU A 34 4.29 5.20 -14.69
N GLU A 35 4.65 4.24 -15.55
CA GLU A 35 3.73 3.25 -16.09
C GLU A 35 3.22 2.34 -14.97
N GLU A 36 1.89 2.23 -14.85
CA GLU A 36 1.25 1.22 -14.00
C GLU A 36 0.95 -0.03 -14.82
N GLU A 37 0.29 0.13 -15.97
CA GLU A 37 -0.03 -0.98 -16.88
C GLU A 37 -0.30 -0.47 -18.31
N ILE A 38 0.08 -1.27 -19.31
CA ILE A 38 -0.38 -1.10 -20.69
C ILE A 38 -1.54 -2.08 -20.94
N HIS A 39 -2.74 -1.56 -20.93
CA HIS A 39 -3.95 -2.34 -21.16
C HIS A 39 -4.10 -2.68 -22.64
N SER A 40 -3.97 -3.93 -23.00
CA SER A 40 -4.25 -4.44 -24.33
C SER A 40 -5.76 -4.67 -24.54
N SER A 41 -6.17 -4.77 -25.81
CA SER A 41 -7.55 -5.09 -26.15
C SER A 41 -8.02 -6.40 -25.50
N GLN A 42 -9.18 -6.35 -24.85
CA GLN A 42 -9.83 -7.53 -24.27
C GLN A 42 -10.70 -8.29 -25.30
N VAL A 43 -10.78 -7.78 -26.51
CA VAL A 43 -11.63 -8.29 -27.58
C VAL A 43 -10.76 -8.62 -28.78
N THR A 44 -11.00 -9.75 -29.40
CA THR A 44 -10.26 -10.18 -30.61
C THR A 44 -11.17 -10.84 -31.61
N GLY A 45 -10.70 -10.93 -32.84
CA GLY A 45 -11.42 -11.60 -33.93
C GLY A 45 -12.41 -10.70 -34.69
N PRO A 46 -13.26 -11.26 -35.55
CA PRO A 46 -14.09 -10.48 -36.45
C PRO A 46 -15.30 -9.85 -35.75
N ILE A 47 -15.27 -8.53 -35.61
CA ILE A 47 -16.38 -7.69 -35.13
C ILE A 47 -16.65 -6.65 -36.19
N VAL A 48 -17.86 -6.62 -36.73
CA VAL A 48 -18.18 -5.85 -37.91
C VAL A 48 -19.46 -5.03 -37.76
N VAL A 49 -19.61 -4.03 -38.61
CA VAL A 49 -20.89 -3.34 -38.80
C VAL A 49 -21.86 -4.27 -39.52
N GLY A 50 -23.02 -4.49 -38.95
CA GLY A 50 -24.14 -5.23 -39.56
C GLY A 50 -25.29 -4.30 -39.90
N TYR A 51 -26.02 -4.56 -40.98
CA TYR A 51 -27.26 -3.91 -41.29
C TYR A 51 -28.41 -4.89 -41.07
N VAL A 52 -29.38 -4.55 -40.24
CA VAL A 52 -30.53 -5.42 -39.92
C VAL A 52 -31.55 -5.35 -41.08
N VAL A 53 -31.58 -6.38 -41.86
CA VAL A 53 -32.50 -6.48 -43.01
C VAL A 53 -33.93 -6.68 -42.52
N ASP A 54 -34.11 -7.63 -41.60
CA ASP A 54 -35.38 -7.86 -40.91
C ASP A 54 -35.16 -8.36 -39.50
N ALA A 55 -36.21 -8.21 -38.66
CA ALA A 55 -36.23 -8.67 -37.29
C ALA A 55 -37.66 -9.13 -36.93
N THR A 56 -37.86 -10.45 -36.82
CA THR A 56 -39.16 -11.04 -36.51
C THR A 56 -39.22 -11.43 -35.03
N PRO A 57 -40.14 -10.83 -34.25
CA PRO A 57 -40.27 -11.18 -32.83
C PRO A 57 -40.97 -12.54 -32.69
N GLU A 58 -40.36 -13.45 -31.91
CA GLU A 58 -40.87 -14.79 -31.61
C GLU A 58 -41.07 -14.98 -30.11
N PRO A 59 -42.35 -15.05 -29.63
CA PRO A 59 -42.65 -15.36 -28.25
C PRO A 59 -42.23 -16.79 -27.89
N GLN A 60 -41.53 -16.96 -26.79
CA GLN A 60 -41.04 -18.26 -26.33
C GLN A 60 -41.89 -18.82 -25.18
N LYS A 61 -41.84 -20.13 -25.00
CA LYS A 61 -42.61 -20.87 -23.96
C LYS A 61 -42.31 -20.40 -22.52
N ASN A 62 -41.18 -19.82 -22.31
CA ASN A 62 -40.74 -19.27 -21.01
C ASN A 62 -41.15 -17.82 -20.78
N GLY A 63 -42.00 -17.24 -21.64
CA GLY A 63 -42.48 -15.85 -21.54
C GLY A 63 -41.53 -14.79 -22.11
N LYS A 64 -40.34 -15.16 -22.57
CA LYS A 64 -39.42 -14.26 -23.27
C LYS A 64 -39.83 -14.07 -24.71
N VAL A 65 -39.56 -12.89 -25.26
CA VAL A 65 -39.63 -12.64 -26.71
C VAL A 65 -38.19 -12.53 -27.22
N ILE A 66 -37.86 -13.26 -28.25
CA ILE A 66 -36.60 -13.12 -28.98
C ILE A 66 -36.91 -12.57 -30.38
N ASN A 67 -35.93 -11.94 -30.99
CA ASN A 67 -35.99 -11.53 -32.39
C ASN A 67 -35.15 -12.51 -33.21
N TRP A 68 -35.75 -13.15 -34.22
CA TRP A 68 -35.04 -13.83 -35.28
C TRP A 68 -34.71 -12.78 -36.35
N CYS A 69 -33.43 -12.51 -36.55
CA CYS A 69 -32.95 -11.43 -37.40
C CYS A 69 -32.13 -11.95 -38.57
N HIS A 70 -32.25 -11.31 -39.71
CA HIS A 70 -31.30 -11.45 -40.82
C HIS A 70 -30.46 -10.16 -40.88
N VAL A 71 -29.15 -10.33 -40.66
CA VAL A 71 -28.20 -9.20 -40.56
C VAL A 71 -27.20 -9.31 -41.71
N ASP A 72 -27.20 -8.32 -42.61
CA ASP A 72 -26.19 -8.18 -43.63
C ASP A 72 -24.88 -7.72 -43.01
N CYS A 73 -23.87 -8.57 -43.06
CA CYS A 73 -22.51 -8.33 -42.55
C CYS A 73 -21.50 -8.09 -43.70
N GLY A 74 -21.98 -7.80 -44.92
CA GLY A 74 -21.16 -7.61 -46.10
C GLY A 74 -20.74 -8.95 -46.77
N ASP A 75 -20.37 -8.87 -48.05
CA ASP A 75 -20.10 -10.07 -48.89
C ASP A 75 -19.01 -10.98 -48.31
N GLU A 76 -18.05 -10.45 -47.63
CA GLU A 76 -16.97 -11.23 -47.00
C GLU A 76 -17.50 -12.11 -45.87
N TRP A 77 -18.39 -11.58 -45.05
CA TRP A 77 -18.84 -12.19 -43.78
C TRP A 77 -20.22 -12.82 -43.86
N ASN A 78 -21.00 -12.55 -44.93
CA ASN A 78 -22.29 -13.14 -45.14
C ASN A 78 -22.21 -14.67 -45.41
N GLU A 79 -23.27 -15.40 -45.10
CA GLU A 79 -23.33 -16.82 -45.33
C GLU A 79 -23.49 -17.15 -46.83
N ALA A 80 -23.20 -18.39 -47.21
CA ALA A 80 -23.50 -18.90 -48.52
C ALA A 80 -24.78 -19.74 -48.45
N ASP A 81 -25.76 -19.47 -49.32
CA ASP A 81 -26.92 -20.34 -49.51
C ASP A 81 -26.55 -21.66 -50.24
N GLU A 82 -27.50 -22.55 -50.43
CA GLU A 82 -27.29 -23.82 -51.11
C GLU A 82 -26.81 -23.67 -52.58
N ASN A 83 -27.01 -22.48 -53.17
CA ASN A 83 -26.57 -22.12 -54.52
C ASN A 83 -25.25 -21.36 -54.55
N GLY A 84 -24.66 -21.10 -53.37
CA GLY A 84 -23.43 -20.35 -53.25
C GLY A 84 -23.59 -18.80 -53.28
N ASN A 85 -24.84 -18.28 -53.23
CA ASN A 85 -25.06 -16.83 -53.16
C ASN A 85 -24.86 -16.35 -51.73
N LYS A 86 -24.34 -15.13 -51.59
CA LYS A 86 -24.19 -14.48 -50.27
C LYS A 86 -25.55 -14.02 -49.78
N VAL A 87 -25.89 -14.46 -48.54
CA VAL A 87 -27.15 -14.15 -47.86
C VAL A 87 -26.85 -13.58 -46.45
N PRO A 88 -27.69 -12.67 -45.94
CA PRO A 88 -27.55 -12.16 -44.58
C PRO A 88 -27.51 -13.24 -43.53
N ARG A 89 -26.75 -13.05 -42.46
CA ARG A 89 -26.61 -14.01 -41.35
C ARG A 89 -27.86 -14.11 -40.51
N GLY A 90 -28.27 -15.33 -40.20
CA GLY A 90 -29.30 -15.58 -39.22
C GLY A 90 -28.76 -15.38 -37.80
N ILE A 91 -29.31 -14.42 -37.04
CA ILE A 91 -28.89 -14.10 -35.67
C ILE A 91 -30.09 -14.01 -34.73
N ILE A 92 -30.00 -14.65 -33.58
CA ILE A 92 -31.00 -14.52 -32.50
C ILE A 92 -30.57 -13.37 -31.59
N CYS A 93 -31.48 -12.41 -31.42
CA CYS A 93 -31.27 -11.29 -30.53
C CYS A 93 -32.37 -11.16 -29.47
N GLY A 94 -31.99 -11.16 -28.19
CA GLY A 94 -32.92 -10.96 -27.08
C GLY A 94 -33.11 -9.49 -26.66
N ALA A 95 -32.45 -8.57 -27.34
CA ALA A 95 -32.47 -7.16 -26.97
C ALA A 95 -33.81 -6.47 -27.38
N PRO A 96 -34.38 -5.65 -26.53
CA PRO A 96 -35.67 -4.97 -26.81
C PRO A 96 -35.57 -3.87 -27.86
N ASN A 97 -34.38 -3.34 -28.12
CA ASN A 97 -34.12 -2.24 -29.05
C ASN A 97 -33.77 -2.71 -30.49
N MET A 98 -33.82 -4.02 -30.79
CA MET A 98 -33.56 -4.55 -32.14
C MET A 98 -34.64 -4.13 -33.12
N LYS A 99 -34.26 -3.52 -34.22
CA LYS A 99 -35.19 -3.04 -35.29
C LYS A 99 -34.57 -3.24 -36.65
N ALA A 100 -35.42 -3.60 -37.64
CA ALA A 100 -35.03 -3.60 -39.04
C ALA A 100 -34.69 -2.17 -39.53
N GLY A 101 -33.68 -2.06 -40.40
CA GLY A 101 -33.21 -0.81 -40.96
C GLY A 101 -32.08 -0.14 -40.16
N GLU A 102 -31.70 -0.68 -39.00
CA GLU A 102 -30.63 -0.15 -38.16
C GLU A 102 -29.28 -0.79 -38.47
N LYS A 103 -28.19 0.02 -38.32
CA LYS A 103 -26.81 -0.47 -38.33
C LYS A 103 -26.41 -0.79 -36.89
N VAL A 104 -25.86 -2.01 -36.69
CA VAL A 104 -25.54 -2.58 -35.38
C VAL A 104 -24.10 -3.12 -35.36
N VAL A 105 -23.58 -3.42 -34.19
CA VAL A 105 -22.30 -4.10 -34.04
C VAL A 105 -22.51 -5.60 -33.90
N VAL A 106 -21.88 -6.37 -34.77
CA VAL A 106 -22.02 -7.83 -34.84
C VAL A 106 -20.68 -8.50 -34.55
N THR A 107 -20.68 -9.37 -33.56
CA THR A 107 -19.56 -10.27 -33.25
C THR A 107 -19.79 -11.58 -34.01
N LEU A 108 -18.84 -11.97 -34.83
CA LEU A 108 -18.92 -13.14 -35.70
C LEU A 108 -18.23 -14.35 -35.08
N PRO A 109 -18.53 -15.58 -35.52
CA PRO A 109 -17.82 -16.77 -35.09
C PRO A 109 -16.30 -16.64 -35.25
N GLY A 110 -15.57 -16.93 -34.17
CA GLY A 110 -14.14 -16.71 -34.06
C GLY A 110 -13.76 -15.48 -33.28
N ALA A 111 -14.70 -14.56 -32.98
CA ALA A 111 -14.46 -13.47 -32.05
C ALA A 111 -14.38 -14.00 -30.62
N VAL A 112 -13.52 -13.36 -29.79
CA VAL A 112 -13.39 -13.61 -28.35
C VAL A 112 -13.68 -12.30 -27.64
N LEU A 113 -14.61 -12.34 -26.68
CA LEU A 113 -15.07 -11.20 -25.89
C LEU A 113 -14.49 -11.26 -24.47
N PRO A 114 -14.63 -10.20 -23.64
CA PRO A 114 -14.16 -10.21 -22.26
C PRO A 114 -14.58 -11.46 -21.49
N GLY A 115 -13.66 -11.99 -20.68
CA GLY A 115 -13.86 -13.24 -19.95
C GLY A 115 -13.68 -14.50 -20.79
N ASP A 116 -12.90 -14.42 -21.86
CA ASP A 116 -12.62 -15.53 -22.81
C ASP A 116 -13.88 -16.12 -23.45
N PHE A 117 -14.92 -15.29 -23.60
CA PHE A 117 -16.18 -15.73 -24.19
C PHE A 117 -16.07 -15.84 -25.73
N LYS A 118 -15.98 -17.06 -26.23
CA LYS A 118 -15.86 -17.35 -27.66
C LYS A 118 -17.20 -17.34 -28.38
N ILE A 119 -17.27 -16.62 -29.49
CA ILE A 119 -18.43 -16.61 -30.37
C ILE A 119 -18.34 -17.79 -31.33
N GLU A 120 -19.35 -18.67 -31.24
CA GLU A 120 -19.50 -19.86 -32.07
C GLU A 120 -20.96 -19.96 -32.55
N PRO A 121 -21.22 -20.62 -33.71
CA PRO A 121 -22.57 -20.91 -34.15
C PRO A 121 -23.31 -21.70 -33.09
N ARG A 122 -24.48 -21.22 -32.64
CA ARG A 122 -25.24 -21.85 -31.57
C ARG A 122 -26.69 -22.11 -31.95
N LYS A 123 -27.11 -23.37 -31.79
CA LYS A 123 -28.53 -23.73 -31.99
C LYS A 123 -29.30 -23.40 -30.69
N THR A 124 -30.27 -22.49 -30.79
CA THR A 124 -31.13 -22.08 -29.69
C THR A 124 -32.48 -21.63 -30.22
N TYR A 125 -33.54 -21.79 -29.46
CA TYR A 125 -34.92 -21.38 -29.83
C TYR A 125 -35.37 -21.87 -31.22
N GLY A 126 -34.85 -22.98 -31.71
CA GLY A 126 -35.23 -23.58 -33.03
C GLY A 126 -34.37 -23.11 -34.21
N HIS A 127 -33.56 -22.08 -34.05
CA HIS A 127 -32.69 -21.50 -35.07
C HIS A 127 -31.21 -21.74 -34.75
N ILE A 128 -30.35 -21.53 -35.74
CA ILE A 128 -28.91 -21.49 -35.58
C ILE A 128 -28.51 -20.02 -35.65
N SER A 129 -28.04 -19.46 -34.55
CA SER A 129 -27.48 -18.11 -34.51
C SER A 129 -26.01 -18.15 -34.92
N ASN A 130 -25.67 -17.49 -36.03
CA ASN A 130 -24.32 -17.44 -36.60
C ASN A 130 -23.62 -16.09 -36.34
N GLY A 131 -23.58 -15.69 -35.10
CA GLY A 131 -23.05 -14.45 -34.57
C GLY A 131 -23.93 -13.91 -33.47
N MET A 132 -23.54 -12.74 -32.95
CA MET A 132 -24.27 -12.05 -31.89
C MET A 132 -24.23 -10.54 -32.12
N CYS A 133 -25.38 -9.86 -32.03
CA CYS A 133 -25.40 -8.39 -31.95
C CYS A 133 -25.01 -7.99 -30.54
N ALA A 134 -23.98 -7.20 -30.42
CA ALA A 134 -23.32 -6.91 -29.13
C ALA A 134 -23.91 -5.68 -28.43
N SER A 135 -23.97 -5.75 -27.11
CA SER A 135 -24.16 -4.61 -26.20
C SER A 135 -22.80 -3.98 -25.83
N GLU A 136 -22.82 -2.79 -25.25
CA GLU A 136 -21.61 -2.13 -24.75
C GLU A 136 -20.87 -3.00 -23.71
N ARG A 137 -21.63 -3.64 -22.82
CA ARG A 137 -21.06 -4.53 -21.79
C ARG A 137 -20.33 -5.72 -22.36
N GLU A 138 -20.89 -6.33 -23.42
CA GLU A 138 -20.28 -7.50 -24.06
C GLU A 138 -18.96 -7.17 -24.77
N LEU A 139 -18.79 -5.92 -25.19
CA LEU A 139 -17.54 -5.44 -25.81
C LEU A 139 -16.58 -4.79 -24.82
N GLY A 140 -16.92 -4.72 -23.52
CA GLY A 140 -16.10 -4.03 -22.53
C GLY A 140 -16.13 -2.49 -22.63
N LEU A 141 -17.15 -1.93 -23.31
CA LEU A 141 -17.33 -0.48 -23.50
C LEU A 141 -18.17 0.17 -22.37
N GLY A 142 -18.45 -0.54 -21.30
CA GLY A 142 -19.20 -0.06 -20.14
C GLY A 142 -20.20 -1.11 -19.62
N ASP A 143 -21.03 -0.71 -18.65
CA ASP A 143 -21.97 -1.62 -17.96
C ASP A 143 -23.36 -1.71 -18.63
N ASN A 144 -23.61 -0.93 -19.67
CA ASN A 144 -24.91 -0.89 -20.33
C ASN A 144 -25.23 -2.23 -20.99
N HIS A 145 -26.30 -2.84 -20.52
CA HIS A 145 -26.80 -4.15 -20.96
C HIS A 145 -28.29 -4.11 -21.32
N ASN A 146 -28.89 -2.93 -21.41
CA ASN A 146 -30.33 -2.77 -21.68
C ASN A 146 -30.71 -2.99 -23.14
N GLY A 147 -29.72 -3.11 -24.04
CA GLY A 147 -29.91 -3.34 -25.44
C GLY A 147 -28.60 -3.56 -26.16
N ILE A 148 -28.67 -3.74 -27.46
CA ILE A 148 -27.52 -3.81 -28.37
C ILE A 148 -27.07 -2.42 -28.77
N ILE A 149 -25.85 -2.28 -29.26
CA ILE A 149 -25.33 -1.04 -29.81
C ILE A 149 -26.04 -0.75 -31.16
N LEU A 150 -26.86 0.32 -31.16
CA LEU A 150 -27.38 0.92 -32.35
C LEU A 150 -26.44 2.07 -32.78
N LEU A 151 -25.82 1.92 -33.95
CA LEU A 151 -24.80 2.89 -34.40
C LEU A 151 -25.38 4.30 -34.63
N ARG A 152 -26.67 4.42 -34.92
CA ARG A 152 -27.37 5.71 -34.99
C ARG A 152 -27.42 6.43 -33.65
N GLU A 153 -27.60 5.70 -32.56
CA GLU A 153 -27.67 6.23 -31.19
C GLU A 153 -26.25 6.34 -30.54
N TYR A 154 -25.22 5.83 -31.20
CA TYR A 154 -23.85 5.83 -30.67
C TYR A 154 -23.14 7.20 -30.79
N GLY A 155 -23.77 8.18 -31.48
CA GLY A 155 -23.27 9.53 -31.59
C GLY A 155 -22.51 9.83 -32.89
N PHE A 156 -22.64 9.00 -33.92
CA PHE A 156 -22.21 9.34 -35.27
C PHE A 156 -23.12 10.41 -35.89
N SER A 157 -22.55 11.36 -36.57
CA SER A 157 -23.37 12.30 -37.39
C SER A 157 -24.11 11.53 -38.51
N GLU A 158 -25.20 12.11 -39.04
CA GLU A 158 -25.93 11.47 -40.14
C GLU A 158 -25.02 11.15 -41.32
N VAL A 159 -24.06 12.01 -41.65
CA VAL A 159 -23.10 11.76 -42.75
C VAL A 159 -22.19 10.57 -42.43
N GLU A 160 -21.66 10.51 -41.23
CA GLU A 160 -20.84 9.37 -40.80
C GLU A 160 -21.65 8.08 -40.74
N TYR A 161 -22.87 8.11 -40.19
CA TYR A 161 -23.73 6.97 -40.08
C TYR A 161 -24.08 6.40 -41.44
N GLU A 162 -24.48 7.24 -42.41
CA GLU A 162 -24.79 6.81 -43.78
C GLU A 162 -23.56 6.24 -44.50
N ALA A 163 -22.34 6.74 -44.20
CA ALA A 163 -21.10 6.22 -44.77
C ALA A 163 -20.69 4.83 -44.24
N LEU A 164 -21.21 4.38 -43.08
CA LEU A 164 -20.91 3.07 -42.53
C LEU A 164 -21.48 1.96 -43.46
N LYS A 165 -20.65 0.97 -43.77
CA LYS A 165 -21.04 -0.14 -44.67
C LYS A 165 -21.12 -1.47 -43.90
N PRO A 166 -22.06 -2.37 -44.25
CA PRO A 166 -22.04 -3.73 -43.75
C PRO A 166 -20.69 -4.40 -44.03
N GLY A 167 -20.16 -5.10 -43.01
CA GLY A 167 -18.84 -5.74 -43.05
C GLY A 167 -17.65 -4.82 -42.73
N GLN A 168 -17.87 -3.51 -42.53
CA GLN A 168 -16.83 -2.61 -42.07
C GLN A 168 -16.33 -3.05 -40.69
N ASP A 169 -15.02 -2.97 -40.48
CA ASP A 169 -14.37 -3.31 -39.20
C ASP A 169 -14.88 -2.41 -38.07
N ALA A 170 -15.61 -3.02 -37.14
CA ALA A 170 -16.10 -2.32 -35.92
C ALA A 170 -15.08 -2.29 -34.80
N MET A 171 -14.07 -3.15 -34.81
CA MET A 171 -12.94 -3.08 -33.87
C MET A 171 -12.24 -1.72 -33.98
N HIS A 172 -11.86 -1.36 -35.22
CA HIS A 172 -11.23 -0.09 -35.49
C HIS A 172 -12.19 1.10 -35.31
N LEU A 173 -13.46 0.95 -35.75
CA LEU A 173 -14.47 2.00 -35.63
C LEU A 173 -14.73 2.43 -34.17
N LEU A 174 -14.68 1.48 -33.27
CA LEU A 174 -14.92 1.68 -31.82
C LEU A 174 -13.63 1.78 -31.01
N HIS A 175 -12.45 1.77 -31.66
CA HIS A 175 -11.12 1.78 -31.05
C HIS A 175 -10.91 0.64 -30.03
N LEU A 176 -11.50 -0.53 -30.28
CA LEU A 176 -11.33 -1.72 -29.44
C LEU A 176 -9.97 -2.40 -29.64
N ASP A 177 -9.30 -2.11 -30.76
CA ASP A 177 -7.99 -2.66 -31.15
C ASP A 177 -6.80 -1.87 -30.59
N GLN A 178 -7.04 -0.72 -29.96
CA GLN A 178 -5.98 0.17 -29.49
C GLN A 178 -5.71 -0.04 -27.99
N PRO A 179 -4.43 -0.20 -27.58
CA PRO A 179 -4.06 -0.22 -26.17
C PRO A 179 -4.36 1.10 -25.45
N LEU A 180 -4.16 1.11 -24.14
CA LEU A 180 -4.18 2.30 -23.29
C LEU A 180 -3.01 2.21 -22.31
N LEU A 181 -2.38 3.33 -22.02
CA LEU A 181 -1.36 3.43 -20.97
C LEU A 181 -2.00 3.95 -19.69
N GLU A 182 -1.98 3.15 -18.63
CA GLU A 182 -2.31 3.61 -17.28
C GLU A 182 -1.05 4.15 -16.62
N ILE A 183 -1.13 5.37 -16.08
CA ILE A 183 0.00 6.01 -15.40
C ILE A 183 -0.30 6.26 -13.92
N ASN A 184 0.73 6.12 -13.11
CA ASN A 184 0.71 6.53 -11.71
C ASN A 184 1.08 8.02 -11.61
N ILE A 185 0.29 8.77 -10.83
CA ILE A 185 0.50 10.20 -10.61
C ILE A 185 0.70 10.43 -9.11
N THR A 186 1.84 11.00 -8.76
CA THR A 186 2.13 11.43 -7.38
C THR A 186 1.23 12.57 -6.93
N PRO A 187 0.96 12.72 -5.62
CA PRO A 187 0.05 13.77 -5.12
C PRO A 187 0.41 15.19 -5.51
N ASP A 188 1.68 15.49 -5.69
CA ASP A 188 2.22 16.80 -6.10
C ASP A 188 1.97 17.14 -7.58
N ARG A 189 1.69 16.14 -8.41
CA ARG A 189 1.47 16.28 -9.87
C ARG A 189 -0.02 16.34 -10.24
N GLY A 190 -0.85 17.01 -9.45
CA GLY A 190 -2.31 17.07 -9.65
C GLY A 190 -2.74 17.50 -11.06
N TYR A 191 -2.04 18.45 -11.67
CA TYR A 191 -2.31 18.93 -13.03
C TYR A 191 -2.18 17.84 -14.12
N THR A 192 -1.39 16.79 -13.88
CA THR A 192 -1.25 15.66 -14.81
C THR A 192 -2.43 14.68 -14.76
N LEU A 193 -3.43 14.92 -13.91
CA LEU A 193 -4.75 14.25 -14.01
C LEU A 193 -5.56 14.73 -15.23
N SER A 194 -4.90 15.31 -16.23
CA SER A 194 -5.50 15.79 -17.48
C SER A 194 -4.59 15.55 -18.68
N TYR A 195 -5.17 15.46 -19.87
CA TYR A 195 -4.40 15.38 -21.13
C TYR A 195 -3.53 16.62 -21.35
N ARG A 196 -4.02 17.83 -21.02
CA ARG A 196 -3.25 19.08 -21.00
C ARG A 196 -1.97 18.94 -20.17
N GLY A 197 -2.06 18.36 -18.97
CA GLY A 197 -0.92 18.19 -18.07
C GLY A 197 0.05 17.11 -18.55
N VAL A 198 -0.46 15.96 -18.99
CA VAL A 198 0.39 14.89 -19.54
C VAL A 198 1.10 15.32 -20.82
N ALA A 199 0.43 16.08 -21.70
CA ALA A 199 1.04 16.62 -22.91
C ALA A 199 2.18 17.60 -22.60
N ARG A 200 2.03 18.43 -21.55
CA ARG A 200 3.10 19.33 -21.07
C ARG A 200 4.30 18.52 -20.56
N GLU A 201 4.07 17.46 -19.80
CA GLU A 201 5.16 16.60 -19.34
C GLU A 201 5.82 15.79 -20.47
N TYR A 202 5.06 15.38 -21.47
CA TYR A 202 5.62 14.76 -22.67
C TYR A 202 6.50 15.74 -23.44
N HIS A 203 6.10 17.01 -23.53
CA HIS A 203 6.95 18.09 -24.06
C HIS A 203 8.25 18.23 -23.26
N HIS A 204 8.19 18.32 -21.93
CA HIS A 204 9.38 18.43 -21.06
C HIS A 204 10.33 17.24 -21.24
N SER A 205 9.79 16.02 -21.44
CA SER A 205 10.60 14.82 -21.65
C SER A 205 11.26 14.73 -23.02
N THR A 206 10.56 15.16 -24.07
CA THR A 206 10.94 14.86 -25.47
C THR A 206 11.36 16.09 -26.26
N GLY A 207 10.99 17.29 -25.81
CA GLY A 207 11.13 18.54 -26.57
C GLY A 207 10.09 18.67 -27.69
N ALA A 208 9.07 17.82 -27.76
CA ALA A 208 7.99 17.90 -28.77
C ALA A 208 7.22 19.23 -28.63
N ALA A 209 6.75 19.78 -29.73
CA ALA A 209 6.02 21.04 -29.69
C ALA A 209 4.69 20.88 -28.94
N TYR A 210 4.46 21.72 -27.96
CA TYR A 210 3.26 21.74 -27.10
C TYR A 210 2.60 23.12 -27.19
N THR A 211 1.27 23.13 -27.26
CA THR A 211 0.48 24.36 -27.19
C THR A 211 -0.55 24.20 -26.08
N ASP A 212 -0.53 25.11 -25.09
CA ASP A 212 -1.53 25.09 -24.02
C ASP A 212 -2.91 25.53 -24.53
N PRO A 213 -3.91 24.65 -24.60
CA PRO A 213 -5.24 25.00 -25.10
C PRO A 213 -5.95 26.09 -24.27
N ALA A 214 -5.59 26.20 -22.97
CA ALA A 214 -6.20 27.19 -22.09
C ALA A 214 -5.94 28.63 -22.54
N ILE A 215 -4.81 28.91 -23.19
CA ILE A 215 -4.48 30.26 -23.66
C ILE A 215 -5.51 30.72 -24.70
N ALA A 216 -5.71 29.94 -25.76
CA ALA A 216 -6.65 30.30 -26.82
C ALA A 216 -8.13 30.30 -26.35
N LEU A 217 -8.47 29.48 -25.36
CA LEU A 217 -9.78 29.45 -24.76
C LEU A 217 -10.03 30.68 -23.88
N ASN A 218 -9.04 31.10 -23.08
CA ASN A 218 -9.15 32.32 -22.27
C ASN A 218 -9.27 33.58 -23.14
N GLU A 219 -8.57 33.65 -24.29
CA GLU A 219 -8.72 34.76 -25.24
C GLU A 219 -10.15 34.89 -25.81
N LYS A 220 -10.88 33.78 -25.88
CA LYS A 220 -12.28 33.74 -26.37
C LYS A 220 -13.31 33.86 -25.26
N ALA A 221 -12.93 33.55 -24.03
CA ALA A 221 -13.85 33.63 -22.92
C ALA A 221 -14.34 35.11 -22.76
N PRO A 222 -15.63 35.32 -22.53
CA PRO A 222 -16.12 36.69 -22.27
C PRO A 222 -15.46 37.19 -20.98
N GLU A 223 -14.97 38.45 -21.04
CA GLU A 223 -14.46 39.11 -19.85
C GLU A 223 -15.58 39.23 -18.80
N PRO A 224 -15.32 38.84 -17.54
CA PRO A 224 -16.27 39.08 -16.48
C PRO A 224 -16.60 40.57 -16.45
N ALA A 225 -17.90 40.91 -16.42
CA ALA A 225 -18.27 42.27 -16.27
C ALA A 225 -17.63 42.85 -15.02
N ASP A 226 -16.87 43.97 -15.13
CA ASP A 226 -16.45 44.72 -13.97
C ASP A 226 -17.69 44.94 -13.09
N TYR A 227 -17.72 44.22 -11.95
CA TYR A 227 -18.90 44.25 -11.07
C TYR A 227 -19.17 45.67 -10.59
N GLN A 228 -20.02 46.39 -11.35
CA GLN A 228 -20.65 47.62 -10.91
C GLN A 228 -22.06 47.27 -10.47
N PRO A 229 -22.57 47.75 -9.34
CA PRO A 229 -23.96 47.50 -8.95
C PRO A 229 -24.91 47.79 -10.11
N GLY A 230 -25.62 46.76 -10.59
CA GLY A 230 -26.54 46.84 -11.72
C GLY A 230 -26.02 46.37 -13.08
N THR A 231 -24.77 45.86 -13.18
CA THR A 231 -24.29 45.12 -14.38
C THR A 231 -25.05 43.79 -14.45
N PRO A 232 -25.64 43.43 -15.61
CA PRO A 232 -26.29 42.14 -15.77
C PRO A 232 -25.26 41.01 -15.67
N VAL A 233 -25.49 40.07 -14.77
CA VAL A 233 -24.76 38.79 -14.68
C VAL A 233 -25.76 37.65 -14.83
N ASP A 234 -25.30 36.51 -15.23
CA ASP A 234 -26.14 35.33 -15.45
C ASP A 234 -26.86 34.89 -14.18
N ILE A 235 -26.13 34.86 -13.06
CA ILE A 235 -26.63 34.58 -11.71
C ILE A 235 -25.70 35.21 -10.69
N ASP A 236 -26.25 35.72 -9.59
CA ASP A 236 -25.45 36.27 -8.51
C ASP A 236 -24.78 35.13 -7.71
N ILE A 237 -23.51 35.35 -7.32
CA ILE A 237 -22.69 34.39 -6.56
C ILE A 237 -22.14 35.06 -5.33
N GLU A 238 -22.21 34.36 -4.20
CA GLU A 238 -21.58 34.74 -2.94
C GLU A 238 -20.71 33.61 -2.39
N ILE A 239 -19.49 33.92 -2.04
CA ILE A 239 -18.61 33.03 -1.29
C ILE A 239 -18.63 33.46 0.17
N ASP A 240 -19.19 32.60 1.05
CA ASP A 240 -19.39 32.86 2.47
C ASP A 240 -18.78 31.76 3.33
N ASP A 241 -17.45 31.68 3.34
CA ASP A 241 -16.72 30.77 4.22
C ASP A 241 -16.13 31.50 5.42
N ASN A 242 -17.01 31.76 6.40
CA ASN A 242 -16.69 32.51 7.62
C ASN A 242 -15.93 31.67 8.67
N ASN A 243 -15.72 30.37 8.43
CA ASN A 243 -15.06 29.44 9.37
C ASN A 243 -14.13 28.46 8.65
N PRO A 244 -13.06 28.93 8.04
CA PRO A 244 -12.10 28.07 7.34
C PRO A 244 -11.43 27.08 8.33
N ILE A 245 -11.38 25.82 7.97
CA ILE A 245 -10.92 24.73 8.87
C ILE A 245 -9.42 24.75 9.20
N HIS A 246 -8.62 25.45 8.39
CA HIS A 246 -7.17 25.60 8.63
C HIS A 246 -6.65 27.00 8.23
N GLY A 247 -7.52 27.99 8.26
CA GLY A 247 -7.20 29.39 7.97
C GLY A 247 -7.19 29.75 6.48
N VAL A 248 -7.54 28.81 5.59
CA VAL A 248 -7.70 29.02 4.14
C VAL A 248 -9.17 28.85 3.79
N PRO A 249 -9.77 29.78 3.02
CA PRO A 249 -11.15 29.64 2.55
C PRO A 249 -11.33 28.34 1.75
N GLY A 250 -12.46 27.64 1.94
CA GLY A 250 -12.74 26.40 1.23
C GLY A 250 -13.04 26.58 -0.26
N CYS A 251 -13.42 27.80 -0.66
CA CYS A 251 -13.57 28.23 -2.05
C CYS A 251 -13.01 29.65 -2.17
N ASP A 252 -12.14 29.89 -3.13
CA ASP A 252 -11.55 31.20 -3.41
C ASP A 252 -11.87 31.69 -4.81
N ARG A 253 -12.35 30.82 -5.73
CA ARG A 253 -12.88 31.25 -7.03
C ARG A 253 -14.08 30.41 -7.44
N TYR A 254 -15.09 31.10 -7.96
CA TYR A 254 -16.29 30.48 -8.52
C TYR A 254 -16.72 31.21 -9.80
N TYR A 255 -16.62 30.52 -10.92
CA TYR A 255 -17.03 30.98 -12.23
C TYR A 255 -18.33 30.31 -12.66
N ALA A 256 -19.34 31.10 -13.00
CA ALA A 256 -20.63 30.60 -13.46
C ALA A 256 -20.96 31.17 -14.84
N ARG A 257 -21.42 30.31 -15.75
CA ARG A 257 -21.84 30.71 -17.10
C ARG A 257 -23.11 29.98 -17.52
N VAL A 258 -24.05 30.70 -18.12
CA VAL A 258 -25.32 30.14 -18.60
C VAL A 258 -25.23 29.73 -20.07
N VAL A 259 -25.86 28.60 -20.41
CA VAL A 259 -26.11 28.14 -21.78
C VAL A 259 -27.62 27.92 -21.91
N LYS A 260 -28.29 28.70 -22.78
CA LYS A 260 -29.76 28.65 -22.99
C LYS A 260 -30.13 27.86 -24.23
N GLY A 261 -31.37 27.35 -24.29
CA GLY A 261 -31.90 26.68 -25.47
C GLY A 261 -31.22 25.37 -25.82
N PHE A 262 -30.52 24.74 -24.86
CA PHE A 262 -29.83 23.44 -25.04
C PHE A 262 -30.87 22.34 -25.39
N ASP A 263 -30.53 21.50 -26.36
CA ASP A 263 -31.33 20.32 -26.71
C ASP A 263 -30.98 19.14 -25.79
N PRO A 264 -31.80 18.77 -24.83
CA PRO A 264 -31.52 17.71 -23.89
C PRO A 264 -31.49 16.29 -24.53
N ASN A 265 -32.02 16.17 -25.77
CA ASN A 265 -32.00 14.92 -26.51
C ASN A 265 -30.82 14.81 -27.49
N ALA A 266 -29.95 15.80 -27.53
CA ALA A 266 -28.76 15.75 -28.36
C ALA A 266 -27.82 14.64 -27.90
N HIS A 267 -27.34 13.84 -28.86
CA HIS A 267 -26.41 12.75 -28.54
C HIS A 267 -24.99 13.28 -28.38
N THR A 268 -24.29 12.71 -27.41
CA THR A 268 -22.82 12.92 -27.29
C THR A 268 -22.14 12.43 -28.56
N PRO A 269 -21.32 13.26 -29.22
CA PRO A 269 -20.65 12.85 -30.46
C PRO A 269 -19.76 11.63 -30.23
N SER A 270 -19.72 10.72 -31.21
CA SER A 270 -19.05 9.42 -31.09
C SER A 270 -17.59 9.50 -30.66
N TRP A 271 -16.86 10.53 -31.12
CA TRP A 271 -15.46 10.75 -30.74
C TRP A 271 -15.32 11.08 -29.26
N MET A 272 -16.21 11.93 -28.70
CA MET A 272 -16.19 12.29 -27.27
C MET A 272 -16.61 11.11 -26.41
N ARG A 273 -17.67 10.40 -26.80
CA ARG A 273 -18.14 9.19 -26.13
C ARG A 273 -17.04 8.12 -26.04
N ARG A 274 -16.31 7.87 -27.13
CA ARG A 274 -15.19 6.93 -27.13
C ARG A 274 -14.07 7.35 -26.16
N ARG A 275 -13.67 8.62 -26.18
CA ARG A 275 -12.64 9.16 -25.28
C ARG A 275 -13.03 8.99 -23.81
N LEU A 276 -14.27 9.33 -23.44
CA LEU A 276 -14.78 9.14 -22.09
C LEU A 276 -14.74 7.67 -21.66
N ILE A 277 -15.25 6.77 -22.50
CA ILE A 277 -15.28 5.32 -22.20
C ILE A 277 -13.84 4.79 -22.01
N ARG A 278 -12.93 5.14 -22.90
CA ARG A 278 -11.51 4.73 -22.84
C ARG A 278 -10.80 5.30 -21.61
N ALA A 279 -11.20 6.49 -21.14
CA ALA A 279 -10.72 7.07 -19.88
C ALA A 279 -11.41 6.46 -18.63
N GLY A 280 -12.24 5.43 -18.78
CA GLY A 280 -12.93 4.76 -17.68
C GLY A 280 -14.20 5.48 -17.21
N MET A 281 -14.69 6.49 -17.94
CA MET A 281 -15.92 7.23 -17.61
C MET A 281 -17.11 6.76 -18.44
N ARG A 282 -18.25 6.66 -17.79
CA ARG A 282 -19.50 6.30 -18.44
C ARG A 282 -20.13 7.52 -19.12
N SER A 283 -20.51 7.41 -20.39
CA SER A 283 -21.31 8.42 -21.08
C SER A 283 -22.76 8.40 -20.56
N ILE A 284 -23.29 9.56 -20.22
CA ILE A 284 -24.62 9.70 -19.58
C ILE A 284 -25.55 10.55 -20.44
N SER A 285 -25.22 11.81 -20.67
CA SER A 285 -25.92 12.78 -21.50
C SER A 285 -24.93 13.80 -22.03
N LEU A 286 -25.24 14.47 -23.12
CA LEU A 286 -24.32 15.46 -23.71
C LEU A 286 -23.87 16.53 -22.68
N ALA A 287 -24.77 17.02 -21.84
CA ALA A 287 -24.43 18.03 -20.84
C ALA A 287 -23.40 17.51 -19.81
N VAL A 288 -23.61 16.29 -19.28
CA VAL A 288 -22.69 15.66 -18.32
C VAL A 288 -21.39 15.22 -19.00
N ASP A 289 -21.48 14.69 -20.20
CA ASP A 289 -20.33 14.21 -20.96
C ASP A 289 -19.39 15.34 -21.33
N VAL A 290 -19.92 16.53 -21.66
CA VAL A 290 -19.11 17.73 -21.91
C VAL A 290 -18.35 18.15 -20.64
N THR A 291 -18.99 18.18 -19.47
CA THR A 291 -18.28 18.53 -18.21
C THR A 291 -17.19 17.51 -17.87
N ASN A 292 -17.48 16.23 -18.05
CA ASN A 292 -16.51 15.15 -17.84
C ASN A 292 -15.34 15.21 -18.85
N TYR A 293 -15.63 15.50 -20.11
CA TYR A 293 -14.62 15.67 -21.14
C TYR A 293 -13.66 16.82 -20.81
N VAL A 294 -14.20 17.99 -20.44
CA VAL A 294 -13.39 19.16 -20.06
C VAL A 294 -12.53 18.86 -18.83
N MET A 295 -13.07 18.15 -17.84
CA MET A 295 -12.31 17.73 -16.67
C MET A 295 -11.12 16.84 -17.04
N LEU A 296 -11.30 15.88 -17.94
CA LEU A 296 -10.23 14.97 -18.39
C LEU A 296 -9.23 15.66 -19.31
N ASP A 297 -9.72 16.55 -20.17
CA ASP A 297 -8.91 17.24 -21.16
C ASP A 297 -8.06 18.35 -20.53
N LEU A 298 -8.68 19.27 -19.81
CA LEU A 298 -8.04 20.45 -19.23
C LEU A 298 -7.62 20.30 -17.76
N GLY A 299 -8.29 19.45 -16.98
CA GLY A 299 -8.02 19.27 -15.56
C GLY A 299 -8.95 20.06 -14.61
N GLN A 300 -9.98 20.74 -15.14
CA GLN A 300 -10.97 21.48 -14.37
C GLN A 300 -12.24 20.65 -14.17
N PRO A 301 -12.52 20.15 -12.97
CA PRO A 301 -13.82 19.56 -12.69
C PRO A 301 -14.92 20.62 -12.79
N MET A 302 -16.01 20.26 -13.44
CA MET A 302 -17.15 21.15 -13.68
C MET A 302 -18.44 20.48 -13.24
N HIS A 303 -19.45 21.30 -12.92
CA HIS A 303 -20.81 20.84 -12.71
C HIS A 303 -21.80 21.58 -13.62
N ALA A 304 -22.86 20.89 -13.99
CA ALA A 304 -23.95 21.46 -14.79
C ALA A 304 -25.26 21.35 -14.00
N TYR A 305 -25.90 22.47 -13.79
CA TYR A 305 -27.21 22.57 -13.12
C TYR A 305 -28.32 22.90 -14.10
N ASP A 306 -29.52 22.44 -13.80
CA ASP A 306 -30.75 22.89 -14.44
C ASP A 306 -31.09 24.31 -13.92
N LEU A 307 -30.78 25.33 -14.72
CA LEU A 307 -30.94 26.74 -14.32
C LEU A 307 -32.42 27.09 -13.97
N ASP A 308 -33.38 26.47 -14.64
CA ASP A 308 -34.80 26.77 -14.41
C ASP A 308 -35.30 26.29 -13.04
N LYS A 309 -34.52 25.46 -12.34
CA LYS A 309 -34.78 25.03 -10.95
C LYS A 309 -34.12 25.91 -9.91
N LEU A 310 -33.15 26.75 -10.29
CA LEU A 310 -32.33 27.52 -9.35
C LEU A 310 -32.92 28.91 -9.09
N GLU A 311 -32.73 29.39 -7.87
CA GLU A 311 -33.07 30.76 -7.44
C GLU A 311 -31.83 31.40 -6.80
N GLY A 312 -31.30 32.45 -7.46
CA GLY A 312 -30.08 33.14 -6.97
C GLY A 312 -30.31 33.97 -5.70
N PRO A 313 -29.23 34.37 -5.00
CA PRO A 313 -27.83 34.07 -5.31
C PRO A 313 -27.47 32.62 -5.04
N ILE A 314 -26.48 32.10 -5.79
CA ILE A 314 -25.72 30.90 -5.40
C ILE A 314 -24.83 31.28 -4.24
N VAL A 315 -24.87 30.53 -3.16
CA VAL A 315 -24.06 30.78 -1.96
C VAL A 315 -23.17 29.57 -1.67
N VAL A 316 -21.85 29.77 -1.71
CA VAL A 316 -20.88 28.77 -1.28
C VAL A 316 -20.61 28.96 0.20
N ARG A 317 -21.05 28.04 1.05
CA ARG A 317 -20.97 28.14 2.52
C ARG A 317 -20.64 26.82 3.20
N ARG A 318 -20.24 26.87 4.46
CA ARG A 318 -20.15 25.66 5.29
C ARG A 318 -21.54 25.16 5.67
N ALA A 319 -21.61 23.83 5.90
CA ALA A 319 -22.84 23.21 6.38
C ALA A 319 -23.17 23.66 7.81
N ASN A 320 -24.45 23.76 8.11
CA ASN A 320 -24.95 23.97 9.46
C ASN A 320 -25.10 22.62 10.19
N GLU A 321 -25.13 22.66 11.51
CA GLU A 321 -25.33 21.44 12.32
C GLU A 321 -26.70 20.79 12.00
N GLY A 322 -26.66 19.49 11.69
CA GLY A 322 -27.86 18.70 11.39
C GLY A 322 -28.36 18.77 9.95
N GLU A 323 -27.69 19.51 9.06
CA GLU A 323 -28.01 19.48 7.63
C GLU A 323 -27.73 18.14 7.00
N LYS A 324 -28.52 17.78 6.00
CA LYS A 324 -28.40 16.54 5.23
C LYS A 324 -28.45 16.81 3.75
N LEU A 325 -27.80 15.96 2.97
CA LEU A 325 -27.81 15.99 1.51
C LEU A 325 -28.05 14.60 0.94
N THR A 326 -28.95 14.48 -0.02
CA THR A 326 -29.07 13.31 -0.88
C THR A 326 -28.28 13.59 -2.16
N THR A 327 -27.22 12.82 -2.36
CA THR A 327 -26.30 12.94 -3.51
C THR A 327 -26.84 12.24 -4.76
N LEU A 328 -26.21 12.50 -5.93
CA LEU A 328 -26.60 11.94 -7.23
C LEU A 328 -26.62 10.40 -7.28
N ASP A 329 -25.88 9.72 -6.39
CA ASP A 329 -25.95 8.25 -6.24
C ASP A 329 -27.14 7.76 -5.40
N GLY A 330 -28.03 8.67 -4.98
CA GLY A 330 -29.25 8.39 -4.23
C GLY A 330 -29.05 8.14 -2.74
N LYS A 331 -27.86 8.36 -2.20
CA LYS A 331 -27.57 8.18 -0.78
C LYS A 331 -27.75 9.48 0.00
N GLU A 332 -28.29 9.35 1.21
CA GLU A 332 -28.39 10.46 2.16
C GLU A 332 -27.14 10.49 3.06
N HIS A 333 -26.56 11.68 3.21
CA HIS A 333 -25.40 11.94 4.04
C HIS A 333 -25.74 12.97 5.13
N ASP A 334 -25.36 12.66 6.37
CA ASP A 334 -25.33 13.62 7.46
C ASP A 334 -24.11 14.52 7.29
N LEU A 335 -24.31 15.82 7.17
CA LEU A 335 -23.26 16.79 6.89
C LEU A 335 -22.54 17.22 8.17
N SER A 336 -21.24 17.46 8.03
CA SER A 336 -20.40 18.05 9.08
C SER A 336 -20.27 19.57 8.84
N THR A 337 -20.16 20.35 9.89
CA THR A 337 -19.90 21.81 9.81
C THR A 337 -18.56 22.15 9.13
N GLU A 338 -17.70 21.16 8.88
CA GLU A 338 -16.50 21.32 8.06
C GLU A 338 -16.77 21.16 6.55
N ASP A 339 -17.93 20.60 6.16
CA ASP A 339 -18.25 20.38 4.75
C ASP A 339 -18.62 21.70 4.07
N LEU A 340 -18.06 21.90 2.88
CA LEU A 340 -18.35 23.04 2.03
C LEU A 340 -19.50 22.68 1.08
N LEU A 341 -20.48 23.55 0.97
CA LEU A 341 -21.69 23.31 0.20
C LEU A 341 -21.87 24.37 -0.89
N ILE A 342 -22.38 23.92 -2.02
CA ILE A 342 -23.02 24.82 -3.01
C ILE A 342 -24.51 24.86 -2.68
N THR A 343 -25.06 26.07 -2.53
CA THR A 343 -26.46 26.27 -2.16
C THR A 343 -27.09 27.35 -3.04
N ASP A 344 -28.42 27.35 -3.17
CA ASP A 344 -29.18 28.44 -3.76
C ASP A 344 -30.16 29.08 -2.75
N SER A 345 -30.90 30.08 -3.19
CA SER A 345 -31.63 30.98 -2.30
C SER A 345 -33.14 31.06 -2.62
N PRO A 346 -33.91 29.97 -2.53
CA PRO A 346 -35.31 29.92 -2.88
C PRO A 346 -36.14 30.89 -2.03
N ASN A 347 -37.10 31.60 -2.68
CA ASN A 347 -37.94 32.59 -2.05
C ASN A 347 -37.17 33.73 -1.35
N GLY A 348 -35.92 33.99 -1.73
CA GLY A 348 -35.03 34.96 -1.10
C GLY A 348 -34.43 34.52 0.23
N GLU A 349 -34.56 33.26 0.61
CA GLU A 349 -33.89 32.66 1.78
C GLU A 349 -32.45 32.28 1.41
N ARG A 350 -31.55 33.21 1.68
CA ARG A 350 -30.14 33.14 1.31
C ARG A 350 -29.48 31.80 1.69
N GLY A 351 -29.02 31.03 0.69
CA GLY A 351 -28.26 29.78 0.86
C GLY A 351 -29.03 28.68 1.61
N SER A 352 -30.38 28.70 1.57
CA SER A 352 -31.19 27.77 2.36
C SER A 352 -31.32 26.38 1.74
N ARG A 353 -31.15 26.22 0.41
CA ARG A 353 -31.28 24.91 -0.25
C ARG A 353 -29.95 24.41 -0.76
N ILE A 354 -29.61 23.18 -0.37
CA ILE A 354 -28.32 22.56 -0.71
C ILE A 354 -28.42 21.94 -2.11
N LEU A 355 -27.50 22.33 -2.99
CA LEU A 355 -27.34 21.80 -4.35
C LEU A 355 -26.28 20.69 -4.45
N GLY A 356 -25.25 20.71 -3.60
CA GLY A 356 -24.20 19.74 -3.65
C GLY A 356 -23.14 19.90 -2.56
N LEU A 357 -22.33 18.87 -2.42
CA LEU A 357 -21.12 18.88 -1.63
C LEU A 357 -19.99 19.39 -2.55
N ALA A 358 -19.50 20.59 -2.29
CA ALA A 358 -18.55 21.30 -3.15
C ALA A 358 -17.33 20.44 -3.51
N GLY A 359 -17.04 20.35 -4.80
CA GLY A 359 -15.88 19.60 -5.33
C GLY A 359 -15.91 18.08 -5.12
N VAL A 360 -16.96 17.52 -4.53
CA VAL A 360 -17.09 16.08 -4.24
C VAL A 360 -18.20 15.46 -5.07
N MET A 361 -19.46 15.85 -4.85
CA MET A 361 -20.61 15.30 -5.57
C MET A 361 -21.82 16.23 -5.51
N GLY A 362 -22.51 16.39 -6.64
CA GLY A 362 -23.78 17.11 -6.71
C GLY A 362 -24.90 16.41 -5.95
N GLY A 363 -25.91 17.20 -5.56
CA GLY A 363 -27.16 16.70 -5.00
C GLY A 363 -28.22 16.43 -6.09
N LEU A 364 -29.26 15.69 -5.74
CA LEU A 364 -30.37 15.37 -6.67
C LEU A 364 -31.13 16.62 -7.10
N TYR A 365 -31.16 17.64 -6.24
CA TYR A 365 -31.83 18.89 -6.62
C TYR A 365 -30.91 19.69 -7.53
N GLY A 366 -31.48 20.22 -8.61
CA GLY A 366 -30.74 20.96 -9.62
C GLY A 366 -30.04 20.10 -10.67
N GLU A 367 -30.15 18.77 -10.60
CA GLU A 367 -29.62 17.84 -11.61
C GLU A 367 -30.20 18.13 -13.00
N VAL A 368 -29.33 18.09 -14.03
CA VAL A 368 -29.75 18.13 -15.43
C VAL A 368 -30.47 16.85 -15.82
N THR A 369 -31.59 17.01 -16.51
CA THR A 369 -32.48 15.90 -16.92
C THR A 369 -32.77 15.96 -18.41
N ALA A 370 -33.54 15.00 -18.92
CA ALA A 370 -33.99 14.98 -20.30
C ALA A 370 -34.91 16.15 -20.68
N ASP A 371 -35.34 16.96 -19.71
CA ASP A 371 -36.22 18.14 -19.92
C ASP A 371 -35.44 19.46 -19.79
N THR A 372 -34.20 19.45 -19.35
CA THR A 372 -33.36 20.62 -19.06
C THR A 372 -32.94 21.34 -20.34
N LYS A 373 -33.35 22.62 -20.48
CA LYS A 373 -33.04 23.45 -21.65
C LYS A 373 -32.13 24.61 -21.37
N ASN A 374 -32.03 25.01 -20.13
CA ASN A 374 -31.16 26.10 -19.69
C ASN A 374 -30.21 25.54 -18.63
N ILE A 375 -28.91 25.67 -18.89
CA ILE A 375 -27.86 25.07 -18.08
C ILE A 375 -27.04 26.16 -17.42
N LEU A 376 -26.77 26.03 -16.11
CA LEU A 376 -25.73 26.79 -15.43
C LEU A 376 -24.51 25.92 -15.34
N LEU A 377 -23.41 26.36 -15.94
CA LEU A 377 -22.09 25.76 -15.82
C LEU A 377 -21.35 26.33 -14.61
N GLU A 378 -20.86 25.46 -13.74
CA GLU A 378 -19.96 25.76 -12.62
C GLU A 378 -18.54 25.35 -12.97
N ALA A 379 -17.59 26.29 -12.81
CA ALA A 379 -16.17 25.98 -12.75
C ALA A 379 -15.60 26.73 -11.53
N ALA A 380 -15.09 26.00 -10.55
CA ALA A 380 -14.66 26.60 -9.29
C ALA A 380 -13.25 26.13 -8.90
N HIS A 381 -12.63 26.86 -7.97
CA HIS A 381 -11.44 26.40 -7.26
C HIS A 381 -11.80 26.21 -5.77
N PHE A 382 -11.45 25.00 -5.28
CA PHE A 382 -11.70 24.60 -3.90
C PHE A 382 -10.42 24.20 -3.19
N ASP A 383 -10.35 24.49 -1.88
CA ASP A 383 -9.24 24.14 -1.03
C ASP A 383 -9.01 22.62 -0.93
N GLN A 384 -7.79 22.19 -1.18
CA GLN A 384 -7.37 20.79 -1.22
C GLN A 384 -7.72 20.02 0.06
N VAL A 385 -7.43 20.62 1.23
CA VAL A 385 -7.66 19.99 2.54
C VAL A 385 -9.16 19.85 2.83
N THR A 386 -9.93 20.87 2.52
CA THR A 386 -11.40 20.85 2.67
C THR A 386 -12.01 19.70 1.88
N ILE A 387 -11.64 19.59 0.58
CA ILE A 387 -12.21 18.53 -0.27
C ILE A 387 -11.74 17.14 0.15
N ALA A 388 -10.45 16.97 0.46
CA ALA A 388 -9.91 15.70 0.91
C ALA A 388 -10.60 15.21 2.20
N ARG A 389 -10.86 16.09 3.16
CA ARG A 389 -11.56 15.75 4.42
C ARG A 389 -13.01 15.36 4.18
N SER A 390 -13.73 16.12 3.36
CA SER A 390 -15.13 15.83 3.01
C SER A 390 -15.27 14.52 2.25
N ALA A 391 -14.46 14.28 1.21
CA ALA A 391 -14.49 13.06 0.42
C ALA A 391 -14.23 11.81 1.29
N ARG A 392 -13.26 11.86 2.21
CA ARG A 392 -12.96 10.75 3.13
C ARG A 392 -14.06 10.55 4.17
N ARG A 393 -14.60 11.62 4.75
CA ARG A 393 -15.68 11.57 5.75
C ARG A 393 -16.91 10.85 5.21
N HIS A 394 -17.33 11.24 4.01
CA HIS A 394 -18.50 10.67 3.37
C HIS A 394 -18.22 9.40 2.56
N LYS A 395 -16.94 9.00 2.42
CA LYS A 395 -16.49 7.84 1.62
C LYS A 395 -16.94 7.94 0.16
N ILE A 396 -16.84 9.13 -0.42
CA ILE A 396 -17.19 9.44 -1.81
C ILE A 396 -15.92 9.78 -2.60
N PRO A 397 -15.17 8.77 -3.13
CA PRO A 397 -14.08 9.04 -4.04
C PRO A 397 -14.65 9.37 -5.43
N SER A 398 -14.61 10.65 -5.82
CA SER A 398 -14.99 11.07 -7.17
C SER A 398 -13.79 11.53 -7.98
N GLU A 399 -13.89 11.53 -9.31
CA GLU A 399 -12.85 12.07 -10.20
C GLU A 399 -12.67 13.59 -9.98
N ALA A 400 -13.72 14.30 -9.57
CA ALA A 400 -13.66 15.70 -9.19
C ALA A 400 -12.87 15.88 -7.88
N SER A 401 -13.24 15.18 -6.81
CA SER A 401 -12.55 15.28 -5.51
C SER A 401 -11.08 14.93 -5.61
N ARG A 402 -10.73 13.92 -6.42
CA ARG A 402 -9.36 13.51 -6.68
C ARG A 402 -8.49 14.60 -7.31
N ARG A 403 -9.08 15.46 -8.15
CA ARG A 403 -8.38 16.61 -8.74
C ARG A 403 -8.28 17.77 -7.76
N PHE A 404 -9.38 18.11 -7.10
CA PHE A 404 -9.37 19.20 -6.13
C PHE A 404 -8.46 18.92 -4.93
N GLU A 405 -8.43 17.70 -4.39
CA GLU A 405 -7.54 17.34 -3.26
C GLU A 405 -6.05 17.42 -3.61
N ARG A 406 -5.70 17.42 -4.90
CA ARG A 406 -4.33 17.57 -5.41
C ARG A 406 -4.01 18.96 -5.97
N GLY A 407 -5.00 19.83 -6.01
CA GLY A 407 -4.91 21.19 -6.54
C GLY A 407 -5.29 21.28 -8.01
N VAL A 408 -6.24 22.16 -8.28
CA VAL A 408 -6.68 22.55 -9.60
C VAL A 408 -6.07 23.90 -9.94
N ASP A 409 -5.83 24.15 -11.21
CA ASP A 409 -5.30 25.43 -11.73
C ASP A 409 -6.27 26.59 -11.40
N THR A 410 -5.79 27.59 -10.67
CA THR A 410 -6.62 28.72 -10.22
C THR A 410 -7.01 29.71 -11.33
N GLU A 411 -6.43 29.59 -12.52
CA GLU A 411 -6.70 30.47 -13.67
C GLU A 411 -7.47 29.76 -14.81
N LEU A 412 -7.87 28.50 -14.60
CA LEU A 412 -8.42 27.66 -15.67
C LEU A 412 -9.93 27.80 -15.84
N GLN A 413 -10.66 28.32 -14.85
CA GLN A 413 -12.13 28.32 -14.80
C GLN A 413 -12.80 29.00 -16.03
N PRO A 414 -12.33 30.17 -16.52
CA PRO A 414 -12.91 30.79 -17.72
C PRO A 414 -12.68 29.93 -18.97
N ALA A 415 -11.47 29.41 -19.17
CA ALA A 415 -11.13 28.54 -20.31
C ALA A 415 -11.97 27.25 -20.34
N ALA A 416 -12.15 26.62 -19.18
CA ALA A 416 -12.94 25.39 -19.06
C ALA A 416 -14.42 25.67 -19.37
N ALA A 417 -14.99 26.73 -18.82
CA ALA A 417 -16.35 27.14 -19.10
C ALA A 417 -16.56 27.56 -20.57
N GLN A 418 -15.55 28.17 -21.20
CA GLN A 418 -15.57 28.50 -22.62
C GLN A 418 -15.62 27.23 -23.47
N MET A 419 -14.74 26.24 -23.20
CA MET A 419 -14.72 24.97 -23.92
C MET A 419 -16.04 24.21 -23.77
N ALA A 420 -16.58 24.14 -22.56
CA ALA A 420 -17.86 23.49 -22.30
C ALA A 420 -19.00 24.18 -23.08
N ALA A 421 -19.05 25.51 -23.05
CA ALA A 421 -20.05 26.29 -23.74
C ALA A 421 -19.96 26.14 -25.29
N GLU A 422 -18.73 26.13 -25.87
CA GLU A 422 -18.52 25.88 -27.31
C GLU A 422 -19.00 24.47 -27.70
N LEU A 423 -18.72 23.45 -26.89
CA LEU A 423 -19.17 22.08 -27.14
C LEU A 423 -20.69 21.93 -27.04
N MET A 424 -21.31 22.58 -26.01
CA MET A 424 -22.77 22.56 -25.86
C MET A 424 -23.46 23.35 -26.98
N ALA A 425 -22.88 24.43 -27.46
CA ALA A 425 -23.40 25.16 -28.62
C ALA A 425 -23.31 24.34 -29.91
N LYS A 426 -22.17 23.72 -30.14
CA LYS A 426 -21.91 22.96 -31.36
C LYS A 426 -22.75 21.70 -31.50
N TYR A 427 -22.92 20.96 -30.42
CA TYR A 427 -23.56 19.63 -30.44
C TYR A 427 -24.97 19.60 -29.83
N GLY A 428 -25.27 20.54 -28.95
CA GLY A 428 -26.57 20.65 -28.27
C GLY A 428 -27.39 21.89 -28.62
N ASN A 429 -26.98 22.63 -29.68
CA ASN A 429 -27.65 23.86 -30.13
C ASN A 429 -27.82 24.96 -29.02
N GLY A 430 -27.06 24.87 -27.96
CA GLY A 430 -27.12 25.84 -26.86
C GLY A 430 -26.59 27.21 -27.26
N GLU A 431 -27.11 28.25 -26.68
CA GLU A 431 -26.66 29.65 -26.84
C GLU A 431 -25.91 30.06 -25.57
N PRO A 432 -24.56 30.13 -25.56
CA PRO A 432 -23.79 30.60 -24.42
C PRO A 432 -24.04 32.09 -24.13
N SER A 433 -24.16 32.42 -22.85
CA SER A 433 -24.24 33.81 -22.41
C SER A 433 -22.89 34.52 -22.51
N GLU A 434 -22.94 35.83 -22.78
CA GLU A 434 -21.78 36.73 -22.76
C GLU A 434 -21.62 37.46 -21.39
N HIS A 435 -22.39 37.05 -20.37
CA HIS A 435 -22.44 37.70 -19.06
C HIS A 435 -22.12 36.73 -17.91
N PRO A 436 -20.98 36.04 -17.92
CA PRO A 436 -20.59 35.17 -16.82
C PRO A 436 -20.44 35.97 -15.51
N ASN A 437 -20.56 35.27 -14.40
CA ASN A 437 -20.15 35.81 -13.11
C ASN A 437 -18.88 35.09 -12.65
N ASP A 438 -17.84 35.85 -12.33
CA ASP A 438 -16.55 35.37 -11.81
C ASP A 438 -16.25 36.05 -10.49
N VAL A 439 -16.38 35.30 -9.41
CA VAL A 439 -15.96 35.76 -8.08
C VAL A 439 -14.57 35.18 -7.82
N ASP A 440 -13.55 35.99 -8.05
CA ASP A 440 -12.15 35.64 -7.91
C ASP A 440 -11.54 36.31 -6.67
N ASN A 441 -11.28 35.49 -5.64
CA ASN A 441 -10.58 35.87 -4.41
C ASN A 441 -9.25 35.10 -4.27
N THR A 442 -8.73 34.55 -5.37
CA THR A 442 -7.49 33.76 -5.32
C THR A 442 -6.33 34.58 -4.79
N PRO A 443 -5.50 34.02 -3.89
CA PRO A 443 -4.35 34.74 -3.37
C PRO A 443 -3.31 34.96 -4.47
N ARG A 444 -2.61 36.09 -4.44
CA ARG A 444 -1.51 36.31 -5.34
C ARG A 444 -0.43 35.26 -5.14
N PRO A 445 0.20 34.72 -6.22
CA PRO A 445 1.26 33.74 -6.11
C PRO A 445 2.40 34.24 -5.23
N LYS A 446 2.88 33.36 -4.33
CA LYS A 446 4.05 33.63 -3.48
C LYS A 446 5.33 33.68 -4.34
N VAL A 447 6.18 34.70 -4.11
CA VAL A 447 7.48 34.78 -4.71
C VAL A 447 8.48 33.93 -3.92
N ILE A 448 9.10 32.95 -4.58
CA ILE A 448 10.10 32.06 -4.01
C ILE A 448 11.47 32.66 -4.27
N HIS A 449 12.22 32.96 -3.20
CA HIS A 449 13.62 33.39 -3.31
C HIS A 449 14.54 32.18 -3.41
N PHE A 450 15.13 31.99 -4.56
CA PHE A 450 15.89 30.80 -4.92
C PHE A 450 17.35 31.13 -5.23
N LYS A 451 18.29 30.34 -4.71
CA LYS A 451 19.72 30.41 -5.02
C LYS A 451 20.14 29.21 -5.86
N ALA A 452 20.83 29.44 -6.97
CA ALA A 452 21.36 28.38 -7.83
C ALA A 452 22.21 27.35 -7.06
N SER A 453 22.91 27.78 -5.99
CA SER A 453 23.70 26.89 -5.13
C SER A 453 22.88 25.85 -4.37
N GLU A 454 21.56 26.03 -4.23
CA GLU A 454 20.69 25.05 -3.57
C GLU A 454 20.63 23.75 -4.35
N VAL A 455 20.76 23.79 -5.69
CA VAL A 455 20.78 22.60 -6.55
C VAL A 455 21.94 21.69 -6.19
N ALA A 456 23.14 22.25 -6.09
CA ALA A 456 24.31 21.49 -5.66
C ALA A 456 24.24 21.05 -4.19
N ARG A 457 23.71 21.91 -3.31
CA ARG A 457 23.60 21.62 -1.88
C ARG A 457 22.61 20.47 -1.56
N VAL A 458 21.47 20.45 -2.23
CA VAL A 458 20.38 19.51 -1.94
C VAL A 458 20.49 18.24 -2.82
N ALA A 459 20.63 18.42 -4.13
CA ALA A 459 20.66 17.29 -5.09
C ALA A 459 22.07 16.81 -5.46
N GLY A 460 23.12 17.59 -5.11
CA GLY A 460 24.50 17.27 -5.51
C GLY A 460 24.80 17.49 -6.98
N LEU A 461 23.87 18.11 -7.72
CA LEU A 461 24.01 18.39 -9.16
C LEU A 461 24.70 19.74 -9.39
N ASP A 462 25.69 19.77 -10.30
CA ASP A 462 26.29 20.99 -10.78
C ASP A 462 25.61 21.39 -12.10
N VAL A 463 24.69 22.35 -12.01
CA VAL A 463 23.88 22.82 -13.14
C VAL A 463 24.17 24.29 -13.43
N ASP A 464 24.42 24.61 -14.70
CA ASP A 464 24.65 25.99 -15.15
C ASP A 464 23.44 26.89 -14.87
N ILE A 465 23.71 28.13 -14.45
CA ILE A 465 22.70 29.13 -14.06
C ILE A 465 21.68 29.38 -15.20
N ASN A 466 22.13 29.43 -16.45
CA ASN A 466 21.22 29.63 -17.59
C ASN A 466 20.34 28.40 -17.79
N ARG A 467 20.90 27.20 -17.62
CA ARG A 467 20.12 25.96 -17.71
C ARG A 467 19.07 25.88 -16.59
N ILE A 468 19.38 26.32 -15.37
CA ILE A 468 18.41 26.46 -14.28
C ILE A 468 17.29 27.42 -14.68
N SER A 469 17.63 28.59 -15.22
CA SER A 469 16.63 29.56 -15.68
C SER A 469 15.75 29.03 -16.79
N ASP A 470 16.34 28.35 -17.76
CA ASP A 470 15.60 27.74 -18.88
C ASP A 470 14.59 26.69 -18.38
N ILE A 471 15.05 25.76 -17.52
CA ILE A 471 14.18 24.72 -16.94
C ILE A 471 13.01 25.35 -16.19
N LEU A 472 13.27 26.33 -15.31
CA LEU A 472 12.21 26.96 -14.53
C LEU A 472 11.23 27.75 -15.43
N THR A 473 11.71 28.32 -16.52
CA THR A 473 10.85 28.98 -17.51
C THR A 473 10.01 27.97 -18.29
N ASP A 474 10.60 26.86 -18.71
CA ASP A 474 9.92 25.79 -19.46
C ASP A 474 8.76 25.18 -18.67
N ILE A 475 8.90 24.99 -17.34
CA ILE A 475 7.81 24.51 -16.48
C ILE A 475 6.73 25.58 -16.21
N GLY A 476 6.91 26.80 -16.74
CA GLY A 476 5.94 27.89 -16.69
C GLY A 476 6.17 28.90 -15.56
N CYS A 477 7.28 28.83 -14.82
CA CYS A 477 7.59 29.83 -13.81
C CYS A 477 7.95 31.18 -14.42
N VAL A 478 7.56 32.26 -13.76
CA VAL A 478 8.10 33.59 -14.04
C VAL A 478 9.42 33.74 -13.31
N VAL A 479 10.51 33.84 -14.06
CA VAL A 479 11.90 33.91 -13.55
C VAL A 479 12.41 35.33 -13.62
N ALA A 480 12.79 35.90 -12.48
CA ALA A 480 13.41 37.24 -12.42
C ALA A 480 14.74 37.18 -11.66
N GLY A 481 15.75 37.95 -12.12
CA GLY A 481 17.07 37.96 -11.49
C GLY A 481 18.06 37.01 -12.15
N GLY A 482 18.93 36.38 -11.38
CA GLY A 482 19.86 35.32 -11.82
C GLY A 482 21.30 35.79 -12.08
N GLY A 483 21.56 37.10 -12.22
CA GLY A 483 22.90 37.62 -12.59
C GLY A 483 24.03 37.31 -11.58
N ASN A 484 23.68 37.00 -10.36
CA ASN A 484 24.59 36.56 -9.27
C ASN A 484 24.22 35.18 -8.71
N GLY A 485 23.37 34.41 -9.41
CA GLY A 485 22.85 33.12 -8.93
C GLY A 485 21.68 33.22 -7.95
N GLU A 486 21.10 34.43 -7.77
CA GLU A 486 19.89 34.61 -6.94
C GLU A 486 18.71 34.97 -7.84
N PHE A 487 17.60 34.27 -7.65
CA PHE A 487 16.37 34.37 -8.43
C PHE A 487 15.17 34.70 -7.54
N SER A 488 14.22 35.39 -8.13
CA SER A 488 12.86 35.55 -7.62
C SER A 488 11.94 34.79 -8.57
N ILE A 489 11.36 33.69 -8.09
CA ILE A 489 10.57 32.77 -8.92
C ILE A 489 9.12 32.87 -8.49
N THR A 490 8.21 32.96 -9.46
CA THR A 490 6.77 32.84 -9.26
C THR A 490 6.28 31.59 -9.97
N ALA A 491 5.71 30.67 -9.23
CA ALA A 491 5.16 29.43 -9.78
C ALA A 491 3.93 29.68 -10.67
N PRO A 492 3.69 28.87 -11.70
CA PRO A 492 2.48 28.96 -12.48
C PRO A 492 1.23 28.48 -11.70
N SER A 493 0.05 28.93 -12.09
CA SER A 493 -1.21 28.69 -11.40
C SER A 493 -1.60 27.19 -11.26
N TRP A 494 -1.10 26.34 -12.16
CA TRP A 494 -1.33 24.88 -12.12
C TRP A 494 -0.34 24.11 -11.25
N ARG A 495 0.61 24.80 -10.57
CA ARG A 495 1.64 24.18 -9.71
C ARG A 495 1.54 24.68 -8.28
N PRO A 496 0.47 24.31 -7.56
CA PRO A 496 0.29 24.71 -6.15
C PRO A 496 1.30 24.04 -5.20
N ASP A 497 1.99 23.02 -5.67
CA ASP A 497 3.04 22.27 -4.98
C ASP A 497 4.35 23.08 -4.86
N LEU A 498 4.62 24.01 -5.78
CA LEU A 498 5.84 24.82 -5.77
C LEU A 498 5.71 26.00 -4.79
N GLY A 499 6.19 25.80 -3.58
CA GLY A 499 6.11 26.78 -2.48
C GLY A 499 7.43 27.17 -1.86
N GLU A 500 8.44 26.33 -1.94
CA GLU A 500 9.72 26.45 -1.28
C GLU A 500 10.90 26.21 -2.25
N PRO A 501 12.13 26.66 -1.92
CA PRO A 501 13.30 26.45 -2.78
C PRO A 501 13.60 24.98 -3.09
N CYS A 502 13.32 24.06 -2.18
CA CYS A 502 13.54 22.63 -2.39
C CYS A 502 12.66 22.05 -3.50
N ASP A 503 11.44 22.57 -3.67
CA ASP A 503 10.52 22.13 -4.72
C ASP A 503 11.08 22.49 -6.10
N LEU A 504 11.72 23.67 -6.22
CA LEU A 504 12.40 24.08 -7.44
C LEU A 504 13.66 23.24 -7.74
N VAL A 505 14.39 22.82 -6.69
CA VAL A 505 15.51 21.88 -6.84
C VAL A 505 15.03 20.54 -7.38
N GLU A 506 13.89 20.05 -6.92
CA GLU A 506 13.29 18.80 -7.41
C GLU A 506 12.96 18.90 -8.90
N GLU A 507 12.31 19.97 -9.33
CA GLU A 507 12.01 20.20 -10.75
C GLU A 507 13.27 20.23 -11.62
N ILE A 508 14.31 20.93 -11.17
CA ILE A 508 15.58 20.99 -11.88
C ILE A 508 16.23 19.61 -11.96
N ALA A 509 16.27 18.88 -10.85
CA ALA A 509 16.86 17.54 -10.80
C ALA A 509 16.11 16.56 -11.70
N ARG A 510 14.78 16.63 -11.72
CA ARG A 510 13.90 15.80 -12.54
C ARG A 510 14.14 16.00 -14.03
N LEU A 511 14.22 17.26 -14.48
CA LEU A 511 14.39 17.61 -15.91
C LEU A 511 15.85 17.54 -16.38
N VAL A 512 16.81 17.60 -15.47
CA VAL A 512 18.23 17.27 -15.78
C VAL A 512 18.38 15.76 -15.92
N GLY A 513 17.65 14.99 -15.12
CA GLY A 513 17.65 13.53 -15.04
C GLY A 513 18.21 13.02 -13.71
N TYR A 514 17.45 12.21 -13.01
CA TYR A 514 17.88 11.62 -11.73
C TYR A 514 19.11 10.72 -11.85
N ASP A 515 19.36 10.15 -13.02
CA ASP A 515 20.56 9.36 -13.33
C ASP A 515 21.86 10.22 -13.33
N GLN A 516 21.75 11.53 -13.42
CA GLN A 516 22.88 12.45 -13.31
C GLN A 516 23.25 12.77 -11.85
N ILE A 517 22.42 12.41 -10.88
CA ILE A 517 22.71 12.65 -9.46
C ILE A 517 23.89 11.76 -9.03
N PRO A 518 25.01 12.35 -8.53
CA PRO A 518 26.15 11.56 -8.15
C PRO A 518 25.85 10.67 -6.93
N VAL A 519 26.24 9.41 -7.01
CA VAL A 519 26.16 8.48 -5.87
C VAL A 519 27.32 8.77 -4.93
N THR A 520 27.03 9.37 -3.78
CA THR A 520 28.02 9.67 -2.75
C THR A 520 27.68 8.95 -1.45
N VAL A 521 28.69 8.34 -0.84
CA VAL A 521 28.54 7.74 0.49
C VAL A 521 28.76 8.84 1.53
N PRO A 522 27.79 9.18 2.38
CA PRO A 522 28.00 10.18 3.40
C PRO A 522 29.08 9.73 4.38
N PRO A 523 29.95 10.65 4.87
CA PRO A 523 30.92 10.32 5.88
C PRO A 523 30.20 9.88 7.17
N ALA A 524 30.82 8.95 7.90
CA ALA A 524 30.31 8.53 9.21
C ALA A 524 30.23 9.75 10.14
N PRO A 525 29.07 10.03 10.78
CA PRO A 525 28.87 11.24 11.58
C PRO A 525 29.65 11.26 12.90
N VAL A 526 30.29 10.15 13.26
CA VAL A 526 30.99 9.98 14.53
C VAL A 526 32.44 9.57 14.28
N GLU A 527 33.38 10.42 14.68
CA GLU A 527 34.82 10.09 14.68
C GLU A 527 35.10 8.91 15.60
N GLY A 528 35.78 7.88 15.08
CA GLY A 528 36.24 6.72 15.85
C GLY A 528 35.34 5.50 15.89
N LEU A 529 34.13 5.53 15.34
CA LEU A 529 33.30 4.35 15.17
C LEU A 529 33.52 3.74 13.77
N VAL A 530 34.53 2.89 13.68
CA VAL A 530 34.76 2.08 12.47
C VAL A 530 34.20 0.69 12.72
N GLY A 531 33.05 0.38 12.09
CA GLY A 531 32.41 -0.93 12.16
C GLY A 531 31.21 -1.02 13.12
N LEU A 532 30.88 -2.25 13.50
CA LEU A 532 29.73 -2.56 14.36
C LEU A 532 30.01 -2.23 15.84
N THR A 533 28.97 -1.86 16.56
CA THR A 533 29.03 -1.79 18.01
C THR A 533 29.27 -3.17 18.62
N PRO A 534 29.74 -3.26 19.87
CA PRO A 534 29.91 -4.54 20.56
C PRO A 534 28.63 -5.40 20.56
N ASP A 535 27.47 -4.80 20.78
CA ASP A 535 26.18 -5.52 20.82
C ASP A 535 25.73 -5.96 19.43
N GLN A 536 25.91 -5.15 18.40
CA GLN A 536 25.69 -5.59 17.01
C GLN A 536 26.59 -6.75 16.62
N THR A 537 27.84 -6.74 17.06
CA THR A 537 28.78 -7.85 16.86
C THR A 537 28.35 -9.11 17.59
N ARG A 538 27.88 -8.99 18.85
CA ARG A 538 27.38 -10.11 19.65
C ARG A 538 26.11 -10.69 19.02
N ARG A 539 25.19 -9.85 18.60
CA ARG A 539 23.96 -10.27 17.91
C ARG A 539 24.26 -11.10 16.65
N ARG A 540 25.21 -10.66 15.80
CA ARG A 540 25.68 -11.45 14.65
C ARG A 540 26.27 -12.78 15.08
N ARG A 541 27.13 -12.79 16.11
CA ARG A 541 27.75 -14.05 16.60
C ARG A 541 26.73 -15.04 17.13
N VAL A 542 25.64 -14.56 17.74
CA VAL A 542 24.53 -15.43 18.15
C VAL A 542 23.86 -16.05 16.94
N ALA A 543 23.54 -15.26 15.91
CA ALA A 543 22.93 -15.77 14.69
C ALA A 543 23.84 -16.79 13.97
N ASP A 544 25.13 -16.43 13.78
CA ASP A 544 26.12 -17.30 13.14
C ASP A 544 26.26 -18.64 13.89
N GLU A 545 26.33 -18.62 15.23
CA GLU A 545 26.47 -19.83 16.02
C GLU A 545 25.27 -20.75 15.93
N LEU A 546 24.04 -20.20 15.98
CA LEU A 546 22.84 -21.02 15.82
C LEU A 546 22.74 -21.63 14.42
N ALA A 547 23.15 -20.88 13.39
CA ALA A 547 23.25 -21.40 12.03
C ALA A 547 24.34 -22.49 11.91
N GLU A 548 25.51 -22.30 12.53
CA GLU A 548 26.60 -23.30 12.60
C GLU A 548 26.16 -24.57 13.38
N TYR A 549 25.27 -24.41 14.36
CA TYR A 549 24.63 -25.52 15.08
C TYR A 549 23.64 -26.31 14.23
N GLY A 550 23.22 -25.77 13.06
CA GLY A 550 22.31 -26.42 12.12
C GLY A 550 20.88 -25.94 12.21
N MET A 551 20.62 -24.85 12.93
CA MET A 551 19.31 -24.21 12.94
C MET A 551 19.13 -23.26 11.75
N VAL A 552 17.90 -23.01 11.33
CA VAL A 552 17.57 -22.11 10.22
C VAL A 552 16.92 -20.86 10.77
N GLU A 553 17.40 -19.68 10.36
CA GLU A 553 16.79 -18.42 10.74
C GLU A 553 15.44 -18.23 10.07
N ALA A 554 14.44 -17.82 10.85
CA ALA A 554 13.11 -17.46 10.36
C ALA A 554 12.78 -16.03 10.82
N LEU A 555 12.12 -15.29 9.95
CA LEU A 555 11.61 -13.96 10.28
C LEU A 555 10.09 -14.01 10.33
N SER A 556 9.52 -13.61 11.46
CA SER A 556 8.07 -13.58 11.68
C SER A 556 7.59 -12.15 11.86
N TYR A 557 6.37 -11.85 11.38
CA TYR A 557 5.71 -10.62 11.80
C TYR A 557 5.42 -10.65 13.30
N PRO A 558 5.58 -9.53 14.02
CA PRO A 558 5.47 -9.48 15.48
C PRO A 558 4.01 -9.42 15.97
N PHE A 559 3.07 -9.99 15.23
CA PHE A 559 1.63 -9.90 15.52
C PHE A 559 1.11 -11.21 16.10
N VAL A 560 0.39 -11.11 17.20
CA VAL A 560 -0.20 -12.24 17.93
C VAL A 560 -1.65 -11.97 18.27
N GLY A 561 -2.39 -13.05 18.50
CA GLY A 561 -3.79 -13.02 18.88
C GLY A 561 -4.11 -13.98 20.04
N ASP A 562 -5.38 -14.03 20.39
CA ASP A 562 -5.89 -14.87 21.48
C ASP A 562 -5.58 -16.35 21.32
N ASP A 563 -5.64 -16.85 20.10
CA ASP A 563 -5.39 -18.27 19.82
C ASP A 563 -3.92 -18.62 19.98
N ASP A 564 -3.01 -17.69 19.61
CA ASP A 564 -1.58 -17.87 19.83
C ASP A 564 -1.28 -17.94 21.35
N TYR A 565 -1.89 -17.07 22.15
CA TYR A 565 -1.74 -17.10 23.62
C TYR A 565 -2.30 -18.37 24.24
N ARG A 566 -3.52 -18.79 23.84
CA ARG A 566 -4.13 -20.06 24.33
C ARG A 566 -3.28 -21.27 24.01
N ALA A 567 -2.71 -21.34 22.78
CA ALA A 567 -1.86 -22.45 22.37
C ALA A 567 -0.62 -22.61 23.26
N PHE A 568 -0.07 -21.50 23.76
CA PHE A 568 1.05 -21.48 24.70
C PHE A 568 0.63 -21.59 26.18
N GLY A 569 -0.66 -21.75 26.46
CA GLY A 569 -1.17 -21.92 27.81
C GLY A 569 -1.32 -20.62 28.61
N PHE A 570 -1.21 -19.46 27.95
CA PHE A 570 -1.48 -18.17 28.58
C PHE A 570 -2.97 -17.87 28.66
N ASP A 571 -3.38 -17.13 29.70
CA ASP A 571 -4.71 -16.54 29.77
C ASP A 571 -4.77 -15.30 28.84
N PRO A 572 -5.57 -15.31 27.77
CA PRO A 572 -5.64 -14.17 26.85
C PRO A 572 -6.07 -12.88 27.53
N GLU A 573 -7.05 -12.93 28.45
CA GLU A 573 -7.57 -11.74 29.13
C GLU A 573 -6.55 -11.10 30.09
N ALA A 574 -5.70 -11.91 30.70
CA ALA A 574 -4.60 -11.42 31.51
C ALA A 574 -3.47 -10.85 30.62
N THR A 575 -3.16 -11.54 29.52
CA THR A 575 -2.08 -11.16 28.60
C THR A 575 -2.38 -9.86 27.85
N LYS A 576 -3.61 -9.65 27.39
CA LYS A 576 -4.07 -8.41 26.73
C LYS A 576 -3.76 -7.16 27.56
N LYS A 577 -3.95 -7.22 28.87
CA LYS A 577 -3.74 -6.06 29.78
C LYS A 577 -2.31 -5.56 29.82
N VAL A 578 -1.37 -6.38 29.43
CA VAL A 578 0.08 -6.11 29.43
C VAL A 578 0.67 -6.19 28.02
N SER A 579 -0.18 -6.23 26.99
CA SER A 579 0.20 -6.24 25.57
C SER A 579 -0.08 -4.90 24.91
N VAL A 580 0.68 -4.56 23.89
CA VAL A 580 0.44 -3.40 23.04
C VAL A 580 -0.59 -3.77 21.97
N GLU A 581 -1.75 -3.11 21.97
CA GLU A 581 -2.78 -3.27 20.96
C GLU A 581 -2.58 -2.30 19.81
N ILE A 582 -2.70 -2.80 18.56
CA ILE A 582 -2.54 -2.02 17.35
C ILE A 582 -3.89 -1.40 16.97
N ALA A 583 -3.96 -0.09 16.78
CA ALA A 583 -5.21 0.63 16.51
C ALA A 583 -5.88 0.22 15.18
N ASN A 584 -5.07 -0.16 14.17
CA ASN A 584 -5.53 -0.60 12.85
C ASN A 584 -4.77 -1.85 12.40
N PRO A 585 -4.99 -3.01 13.05
CA PRO A 585 -4.21 -4.21 12.79
C PRO A 585 -4.42 -4.70 11.35
N LEU A 586 -3.34 -5.22 10.75
CA LEU A 586 -3.38 -5.83 9.42
C LEU A 586 -4.30 -7.06 9.37
N TYR A 587 -4.31 -7.84 10.47
CA TYR A 587 -5.16 -9.01 10.67
C TYR A 587 -5.98 -8.82 11.94
N GLY A 588 -7.31 -8.86 11.84
CA GLY A 588 -8.21 -8.62 12.97
C GLY A 588 -8.13 -9.68 14.08
N ASP A 589 -7.66 -10.89 13.77
CA ASP A 589 -7.42 -11.99 14.70
C ASP A 589 -6.06 -11.90 15.41
N ARG A 590 -5.16 -10.99 14.99
CA ARG A 590 -3.83 -10.76 15.57
C ARG A 590 -3.57 -9.27 15.86
N PRO A 591 -4.31 -8.66 16.75
CA PRO A 591 -4.24 -7.22 16.99
C PRO A 591 -3.13 -6.78 17.96
N TYR A 592 -2.34 -7.70 18.53
CA TYR A 592 -1.35 -7.38 19.55
C TYR A 592 0.08 -7.56 19.04
N LEU A 593 0.99 -6.70 19.51
CA LEU A 593 2.43 -6.93 19.37
C LEU A 593 2.87 -8.04 20.34
N ARG A 594 3.78 -8.90 19.86
CA ARG A 594 4.30 -10.06 20.61
C ARG A 594 5.08 -9.66 21.83
N ARG A 595 4.91 -10.43 22.92
CA ARG A 595 5.69 -10.34 24.17
C ARG A 595 6.79 -11.38 24.26
N ASP A 596 6.67 -12.42 23.45
CA ASP A 596 7.60 -13.53 23.30
C ASP A 596 7.72 -13.87 21.81
N ILE A 597 8.89 -14.33 21.37
CA ILE A 597 9.10 -14.73 19.96
C ILE A 597 8.49 -16.10 19.68
N LEU A 598 8.49 -17.01 20.67
CA LEU A 598 8.05 -18.40 20.49
C LEU A 598 6.67 -18.54 19.82
N PRO A 599 5.62 -17.76 20.18
CA PRO A 599 4.31 -17.88 19.52
C PRO A 599 4.33 -17.59 18.02
N THR A 600 5.10 -16.60 17.61
CA THR A 600 5.21 -16.24 16.17
C THR A 600 6.08 -17.25 15.41
N LEU A 601 7.19 -17.68 16.00
CA LEU A 601 8.07 -18.71 15.44
C LEU A 601 7.33 -20.05 15.28
N ALA A 602 6.50 -20.43 16.26
CA ALA A 602 5.70 -21.64 16.23
C ALA A 602 4.78 -21.72 15.00
N THR A 603 4.23 -20.59 14.55
CA THR A 603 3.43 -20.54 13.32
C THR A 603 4.24 -20.98 12.09
N THR A 604 5.51 -20.62 12.04
CA THR A 604 6.41 -21.04 10.94
C THR A 604 6.76 -22.53 11.06
N VAL A 605 7.02 -23.03 12.28
CA VAL A 605 7.22 -24.46 12.53
C VAL A 605 6.00 -25.28 12.10
N GLN A 606 4.78 -24.87 12.51
CA GLN A 606 3.52 -25.53 12.10
C GLN A 606 3.37 -25.59 10.58
N ARG A 607 3.71 -24.50 9.88
CA ARG A 607 3.64 -24.42 8.41
C ARG A 607 4.57 -25.45 7.77
N ASN A 608 5.77 -25.61 8.29
CA ASN A 608 6.72 -26.60 7.80
C ASN A 608 6.24 -28.02 8.05
N ILE A 609 5.77 -28.33 9.26
CA ILE A 609 5.22 -29.66 9.61
C ILE A 609 4.03 -30.01 8.70
N ARG A 610 3.09 -29.07 8.48
CA ARG A 610 1.92 -29.26 7.59
C ARG A 610 2.31 -29.49 6.13
N ARG A 611 3.52 -29.06 5.73
CA ARG A 611 4.09 -29.33 4.40
C ARG A 611 4.88 -30.64 4.31
N GLY A 612 4.88 -31.42 5.38
CA GLY A 612 5.53 -32.72 5.43
C GLY A 612 7.02 -32.69 5.82
N ILE A 613 7.52 -31.57 6.35
CA ILE A 613 8.89 -31.49 6.91
C ILE A 613 8.78 -31.98 8.36
N GLU A 614 9.38 -33.15 8.63
CA GLU A 614 9.24 -33.81 9.94
C GLU A 614 10.24 -33.26 10.97
N ASN A 615 11.46 -32.95 10.54
CA ASN A 615 12.53 -32.44 11.39
C ASN A 615 12.68 -30.94 11.17
N VAL A 616 12.33 -30.13 12.15
CA VAL A 616 12.34 -28.67 12.06
C VAL A 616 13.14 -28.08 13.19
N SER A 617 14.16 -27.28 12.86
CA SER A 617 15.00 -26.58 13.81
C SER A 617 15.15 -25.12 13.35
N LEU A 618 14.34 -24.23 13.96
CA LEU A 618 14.27 -22.83 13.58
C LEU A 618 14.68 -21.93 14.75
N TYR A 619 15.27 -20.77 14.42
CA TYR A 619 15.50 -19.69 15.37
C TYR A 619 15.11 -18.34 14.78
N GLU A 620 14.89 -17.37 15.66
CA GLU A 620 14.60 -15.98 15.30
C GLU A 620 15.25 -15.03 16.30
N LEU A 621 15.84 -13.93 15.78
CA LEU A 621 16.27 -12.79 16.57
C LEU A 621 15.34 -11.60 16.28
N GLY A 622 14.78 -11.01 17.32
CA GLY A 622 13.86 -9.87 17.14
C GLY A 622 13.49 -9.19 18.44
N HIS A 623 12.78 -8.09 18.31
CA HIS A 623 12.23 -7.38 19.46
C HIS A 623 10.95 -8.02 19.96
N VAL A 624 10.75 -7.92 21.26
CA VAL A 624 9.47 -8.14 21.94
C VAL A 624 9.00 -6.83 22.55
N TYR A 625 7.71 -6.72 22.88
CA TYR A 625 7.09 -5.46 23.32
C TYR A 625 6.44 -5.68 24.68
N LEU A 626 7.08 -5.16 25.73
CA LEU A 626 6.67 -5.36 27.11
C LEU A 626 5.98 -4.09 27.62
N TRP A 627 4.66 -4.08 27.55
CA TRP A 627 3.85 -2.97 28.02
C TRP A 627 3.74 -2.98 29.54
N ASP A 628 4.04 -1.82 30.18
CA ASP A 628 3.74 -1.58 31.59
C ASP A 628 2.42 -0.80 31.69
N PRO A 629 1.35 -1.40 32.27
CA PRO A 629 0.09 -0.70 32.45
C PRO A 629 0.18 0.52 33.39
N ASN A 630 1.27 0.66 34.13
CA ASN A 630 1.54 1.84 34.99
C ASN A 630 2.42 2.89 34.31
N ALA A 631 2.83 2.70 33.06
CA ALA A 631 3.60 3.68 32.30
C ALA A 631 2.82 4.99 32.19
N PRO A 632 3.51 6.16 32.17
CA PRO A 632 2.85 7.43 31.95
C PRO A 632 2.19 7.49 30.55
N ALA A 633 1.11 8.27 30.44
CA ALA A 633 0.45 8.47 29.17
C ALA A 633 1.40 9.15 28.17
N ILE A 634 1.42 8.65 26.94
CA ILE A 634 2.22 9.24 25.86
C ILE A 634 1.65 10.64 25.54
N PRO A 635 2.45 11.72 25.63
CA PRO A 635 1.98 13.07 25.36
C PRO A 635 1.68 13.25 23.86
N SER A 636 0.58 13.96 23.56
CA SER A 636 0.33 14.43 22.19
C SER A 636 1.15 15.70 21.94
N LEU A 637 2.07 15.63 20.99
CA LEU A 637 2.92 16.75 20.64
C LEU A 637 2.43 17.43 19.35
N PRO A 638 2.45 18.76 19.26
CA PRO A 638 2.04 19.47 18.06
C PRO A 638 3.00 19.19 16.89
N GLY A 639 2.46 18.99 15.69
CA GLY A 639 3.26 18.89 14.47
C GLY A 639 3.92 20.23 14.10
N GLY A 640 5.03 20.19 13.37
CA GLY A 640 5.73 21.38 12.86
C GLY A 640 6.55 22.16 13.90
N VAL A 641 6.58 21.71 15.15
CA VAL A 641 7.38 22.31 16.22
C VAL A 641 8.32 21.27 16.79
N ARG A 642 9.62 21.60 16.89
CA ARG A 642 10.58 20.70 17.50
C ARG A 642 10.26 20.54 19.00
N PRO A 643 10.05 19.30 19.50
CA PRO A 643 9.83 19.07 20.92
C PRO A 643 11.04 19.49 21.78
N THR A 644 10.78 19.85 23.05
CA THR A 644 11.85 20.03 24.03
C THR A 644 12.41 18.69 24.51
N ASP A 645 13.59 18.69 25.12
CA ASP A 645 14.21 17.47 25.65
C ASP A 645 13.35 16.83 26.75
N GLU A 646 12.63 17.62 27.55
CA GLU A 646 11.70 17.13 28.56
C GLU A 646 10.46 16.45 27.92
N GLN A 647 9.97 17.01 26.81
CA GLN A 647 8.85 16.41 26.06
C GLN A 647 9.28 15.09 25.41
N LEU A 648 10.49 15.02 24.85
CA LEU A 648 11.04 13.77 24.31
C LEU A 648 11.20 12.72 25.40
N ALA A 649 11.77 13.10 26.57
CA ALA A 649 11.90 12.18 27.70
C ALA A 649 10.54 11.67 28.22
N ALA A 650 9.51 12.52 28.22
CA ALA A 650 8.16 12.12 28.62
C ALA A 650 7.52 11.17 27.59
N LEU A 651 7.79 11.38 26.30
CA LEU A 651 7.35 10.48 25.22
C LEU A 651 8.02 9.10 25.36
N ASP A 652 9.35 9.07 25.55
CA ASP A 652 10.13 7.83 25.73
C ASP A 652 9.68 7.04 26.96
N ALA A 653 9.37 7.73 28.07
CA ALA A 653 8.89 7.10 29.29
C ALA A 653 7.52 6.41 29.14
N GLY A 654 6.72 6.80 28.16
CA GLY A 654 5.43 6.19 27.84
C GLY A 654 5.50 5.01 26.87
N LEU A 655 6.67 4.74 26.27
CA LEU A 655 6.83 3.63 25.34
C LEU A 655 6.96 2.27 26.07
N PRO A 656 6.55 1.15 25.45
CA PRO A 656 6.84 -0.18 25.98
C PRO A 656 8.36 -0.44 25.94
N ASP A 657 8.84 -1.26 26.89
CA ASP A 657 10.19 -1.81 26.79
C ASP A 657 10.28 -2.77 25.60
N GLN A 658 11.38 -2.65 24.82
CA GLN A 658 11.54 -3.36 23.56
C GLN A 658 12.90 -4.08 23.50
N PRO A 659 13.15 -5.05 24.38
CA PRO A 659 14.42 -5.76 24.39
C PRO A 659 14.58 -6.66 23.16
N ASP A 660 15.82 -6.83 22.73
CA ASP A 660 16.20 -7.85 21.77
C ASP A 660 16.12 -9.23 22.42
N HIS A 661 15.42 -10.15 21.78
CA HIS A 661 15.35 -11.57 22.17
C HIS A 661 15.91 -12.45 21.06
N VAL A 662 16.31 -13.65 21.43
CA VAL A 662 16.52 -14.78 20.55
C VAL A 662 15.69 -15.95 21.04
N ALA A 663 14.99 -16.61 20.13
CA ALA A 663 14.26 -17.84 20.45
C ALA A 663 14.54 -18.92 19.41
N GLY A 664 14.44 -20.17 19.85
CA GLY A 664 14.55 -21.32 18.96
C GLY A 664 13.56 -22.41 19.31
N ILE A 665 13.10 -23.15 18.31
CA ILE A 665 12.25 -24.33 18.42
C ILE A 665 12.88 -25.45 17.63
N LEU A 666 13.08 -26.61 18.29
CA LEU A 666 13.60 -27.84 17.72
C LEU A 666 12.53 -28.92 17.85
N THR A 667 12.24 -29.66 16.79
CA THR A 667 11.22 -30.72 16.80
C THR A 667 11.53 -31.81 15.79
N GLY A 668 11.02 -33.02 16.03
CA GLY A 668 11.26 -34.20 15.20
C GLY A 668 12.46 -34.98 15.63
N LEU A 669 13.38 -35.23 14.72
CA LEU A 669 14.64 -35.97 15.01
C LEU A 669 15.82 -35.00 15.09
N ALA A 670 16.63 -35.17 16.11
CA ALA A 670 17.93 -34.52 16.21
C ALA A 670 19.00 -35.27 15.39
N GLU A 671 18.83 -36.59 15.27
CA GLU A 671 19.71 -37.47 14.46
C GLU A 671 18.86 -38.44 13.63
N ASP A 672 19.06 -38.40 12.32
CA ASP A 672 18.40 -39.32 11.41
C ASP A 672 18.94 -40.72 11.50
N ASP A 673 18.17 -41.72 11.06
CA ASP A 673 18.59 -43.12 10.97
C ASP A 673 19.71 -43.24 9.93
N GLY A 674 20.83 -43.76 10.33
CA GLY A 674 22.01 -43.85 9.49
C GLY A 674 22.93 -45.03 9.85
N TRP A 675 23.97 -45.22 9.07
CA TRP A 675 24.97 -46.29 9.23
C TRP A 675 25.85 -46.14 10.48
N LEU A 676 25.88 -44.96 11.10
CA LEU A 676 26.63 -44.68 12.33
C LEU A 676 25.79 -44.84 13.61
N GLY A 677 24.48 -44.92 13.51
CA GLY A 677 23.60 -45.04 14.67
C GLY A 677 22.13 -45.02 14.26
N GLY A 678 21.22 -45.29 15.24
CA GLY A 678 19.79 -45.23 15.06
C GLY A 678 19.24 -43.82 15.28
N LYS A 679 17.94 -43.63 14.96
CA LYS A 679 17.21 -42.38 15.16
C LYS A 679 17.27 -41.90 16.60
N ARG A 680 17.54 -40.63 16.80
CA ARG A 680 17.42 -39.95 18.10
C ARG A 680 16.40 -38.81 17.99
N PRO A 681 15.29 -38.83 18.73
CA PRO A 681 14.39 -37.69 18.76
C PRO A 681 15.04 -36.50 19.46
N VAL A 682 14.54 -35.30 19.11
CA VAL A 682 14.85 -34.05 19.84
C VAL A 682 14.36 -34.18 21.28
N ASP A 683 15.15 -33.66 22.22
CA ASP A 683 14.76 -33.48 23.60
C ASP A 683 15.32 -32.17 24.18
N TRP A 684 15.09 -31.93 25.49
CA TRP A 684 15.56 -30.74 26.17
C TRP A 684 17.07 -30.49 26.03
N SER A 685 17.89 -31.53 25.89
CA SER A 685 19.36 -31.41 25.83
C SER A 685 19.81 -30.70 24.55
N ASP A 686 19.10 -30.86 23.43
CA ASP A 686 19.43 -30.19 22.17
C ASP A 686 19.23 -28.66 22.29
N ALA A 687 18.16 -28.21 22.96
CA ALA A 687 17.95 -26.80 23.22
C ALA A 687 18.96 -26.23 24.22
N VAL A 688 19.31 -27.00 25.23
CA VAL A 688 20.35 -26.63 26.23
C VAL A 688 21.69 -26.48 25.55
N GLU A 689 22.07 -27.41 24.66
CA GLU A 689 23.35 -27.32 23.90
C GLU A 689 23.34 -26.04 23.03
N ALA A 690 22.25 -25.72 22.34
CA ALA A 690 22.14 -24.50 21.55
C ALA A 690 22.42 -23.25 22.40
N VAL A 691 21.83 -23.20 23.62
CA VAL A 691 22.00 -22.09 24.56
C VAL A 691 23.44 -22.02 25.09
N HIS A 692 24.05 -23.13 25.43
CA HIS A 692 25.46 -23.18 25.84
C HIS A 692 26.37 -22.66 24.74
N ARG A 693 26.20 -23.14 23.52
CA ARG A 693 27.03 -22.73 22.37
C ARG A 693 26.94 -21.25 22.08
N LEU A 694 25.70 -20.69 22.04
CA LEU A 694 25.56 -19.25 21.83
C LEU A 694 26.19 -18.43 22.99
N ALA A 695 26.05 -18.89 24.22
CA ALA A 695 26.67 -18.24 25.39
C ALA A 695 28.20 -18.25 25.31
N ASP A 696 28.80 -19.42 25.00
CA ASP A 696 30.25 -19.57 24.83
C ASP A 696 30.78 -18.67 23.70
N ARG A 697 30.03 -18.60 22.57
CA ARG A 697 30.39 -17.77 21.41
C ARG A 697 30.54 -16.29 21.74
N ILE A 698 29.75 -15.81 22.69
CA ILE A 698 29.78 -14.39 23.12
C ILE A 698 30.52 -14.18 24.45
N GLY A 699 31.02 -15.26 25.06
CA GLY A 699 31.79 -15.25 26.30
C GLY A 699 30.95 -15.07 27.56
N ALA A 700 29.66 -15.44 27.54
CA ALA A 700 28.76 -15.47 28.68
C ALA A 700 28.94 -16.77 29.48
N LYS A 701 28.93 -16.67 30.80
CA LYS A 701 28.92 -17.83 31.70
C LYS A 701 27.52 -18.04 32.26
N ILE A 702 26.79 -18.93 31.60
CA ILE A 702 25.42 -19.23 32.02
C ILE A 702 25.41 -20.30 33.10
N VAL A 703 24.39 -20.29 33.93
CA VAL A 703 24.02 -21.34 34.87
C VAL A 703 22.54 -21.68 34.62
N LEU A 704 22.24 -22.97 34.59
CA LEU A 704 20.87 -23.44 34.47
C LEU A 704 20.30 -23.66 35.88
N ASP A 705 19.25 -22.94 36.22
CA ASP A 705 18.55 -23.06 37.47
C ASP A 705 17.17 -23.67 37.23
N GLN A 706 16.92 -24.82 37.89
CA GLN A 706 15.65 -25.54 37.82
C GLN A 706 14.75 -25.14 38.99
N PRO A 707 13.75 -24.27 38.75
CA PRO A 707 12.81 -23.88 39.82
C PRO A 707 11.84 -24.99 40.19
N ALA A 708 11.07 -24.78 41.27
CA ALA A 708 9.96 -25.66 41.64
C ALA A 708 8.93 -25.72 40.49
N ALA A 709 8.26 -26.83 40.33
CA ALA A 709 7.35 -27.08 39.20
C ALA A 709 6.20 -26.04 39.12
N GLU A 710 5.76 -25.49 40.25
CA GLU A 710 4.77 -24.43 40.34
C GLU A 710 5.25 -23.06 39.85
N ASP A 711 6.55 -22.84 39.82
CA ASP A 711 7.19 -21.58 39.33
C ASP A 711 7.57 -21.62 37.87
N VAL A 712 7.36 -22.76 37.18
CA VAL A 712 7.63 -22.90 35.73
C VAL A 712 6.45 -22.32 34.94
N PRO A 713 6.68 -21.39 34.00
CA PRO A 713 5.62 -20.83 33.17
C PRO A 713 4.91 -21.88 32.31
N ALA A 714 3.61 -21.62 32.03
CA ALA A 714 2.68 -22.61 31.47
C ALA A 714 3.09 -23.25 30.13
N GLN A 715 3.93 -22.57 29.36
CA GLN A 715 4.43 -23.06 28.07
C GLN A 715 5.54 -24.11 28.22
N TRP A 716 6.17 -24.22 29.36
CA TRP A 716 7.32 -25.11 29.59
C TRP A 716 6.92 -26.38 30.34
N HIS A 717 7.68 -27.46 30.09
CA HIS A 717 7.50 -28.72 30.83
C HIS A 717 8.02 -28.56 32.27
N PRO A 718 7.21 -28.83 33.31
CA PRO A 718 7.54 -28.50 34.70
C PRO A 718 8.78 -29.22 35.27
N GLY A 719 9.20 -30.33 34.68
CA GLY A 719 10.39 -31.09 35.12
C GLY A 719 11.52 -31.13 34.06
N ARG A 720 11.39 -30.46 32.91
CA ARG A 720 12.38 -30.47 31.83
C ARG A 720 12.59 -29.09 31.25
N ALA A 721 12.53 -28.08 32.08
CA ALA A 721 12.86 -26.70 31.72
C ALA A 721 13.67 -26.07 32.84
N ALA A 722 14.50 -25.10 32.47
CA ALA A 722 15.36 -24.36 33.38
C ALA A 722 15.39 -22.88 33.04
N ARG A 723 15.62 -22.07 34.05
CA ARG A 723 15.98 -20.65 33.88
C ARG A 723 17.44 -20.56 33.44
N VAL A 724 17.71 -19.66 32.51
CA VAL A 724 19.07 -19.35 32.09
C VAL A 724 19.51 -18.10 32.84
N MET A 725 20.53 -18.26 33.68
CA MET A 725 21.04 -17.20 34.55
C MET A 725 22.49 -16.84 34.16
N VAL A 726 22.84 -15.54 34.28
CA VAL A 726 24.25 -15.10 34.27
C VAL A 726 24.52 -14.36 35.57
N GLY A 727 25.19 -15.00 36.51
CA GLY A 727 25.21 -14.56 37.90
C GLY A 727 23.79 -14.52 38.45
N ASP A 728 23.36 -13.35 38.97
CA ASP A 728 22.01 -13.14 39.53
C ASP A 728 21.01 -12.63 38.44
N VAL A 729 21.44 -12.44 37.20
CA VAL A 729 20.58 -11.90 36.13
C VAL A 729 19.88 -13.02 35.41
N PHE A 730 18.53 -13.00 35.46
CA PHE A 730 17.68 -13.86 34.67
C PHE A 730 17.70 -13.42 33.22
N THR A 731 18.02 -14.31 32.28
CA THR A 731 18.10 -14.00 30.85
C THR A 731 17.07 -14.73 30.02
N GLY A 732 16.43 -15.79 30.52
CA GLY A 732 15.41 -16.52 29.78
C GLY A 732 15.20 -17.96 30.23
N TRP A 733 14.53 -18.71 29.35
CA TRP A 733 14.17 -20.10 29.57
C TRP A 733 14.69 -21.02 28.47
N VAL A 734 14.94 -22.28 28.84
CA VAL A 734 15.33 -23.37 27.92
C VAL A 734 14.74 -24.69 28.42
N GLY A 735 14.31 -25.54 27.50
CA GLY A 735 13.82 -26.90 27.84
C GLY A 735 12.76 -27.43 26.88
N GLU A 736 12.01 -28.45 27.30
CA GLU A 736 10.89 -28.98 26.53
C GLU A 736 9.65 -28.08 26.68
N LEU A 737 8.90 -27.93 25.59
CA LEU A 737 7.57 -27.34 25.63
C LEU A 737 6.60 -28.25 26.39
N HIS A 738 5.63 -27.65 27.05
CA HIS A 738 4.63 -28.42 27.79
C HIS A 738 3.84 -29.35 26.83
N PRO A 739 3.52 -30.61 27.19
CA PRO A 739 2.78 -31.54 26.33
C PRO A 739 1.47 -30.97 25.76
N ARG A 740 0.74 -30.16 26.53
CA ARG A 740 -0.47 -29.45 26.06
C ARG A 740 -0.17 -28.43 24.97
N VAL A 741 0.99 -27.78 25.02
CA VAL A 741 1.44 -26.83 23.98
C VAL A 741 1.77 -27.59 22.70
N ASN A 742 2.51 -28.69 22.81
CA ASN A 742 2.82 -29.56 21.66
C ASN A 742 1.53 -30.08 21.00
N GLU A 743 0.55 -30.52 21.79
CA GLU A 743 -0.76 -30.97 21.28
C GLU A 743 -1.53 -29.84 20.59
N ALA A 744 -1.63 -28.64 21.20
CA ALA A 744 -2.32 -27.48 20.63
C ALA A 744 -1.68 -26.99 19.33
N LEU A 745 -0.36 -27.06 19.23
CA LEU A 745 0.40 -26.65 18.06
C LEU A 745 0.54 -27.77 16.99
N GLY A 746 0.20 -29.02 17.33
CA GLY A 746 0.41 -30.18 16.47
C GLY A 746 1.89 -30.52 16.30
N PHE A 747 2.69 -30.26 17.32
CA PHE A 747 4.12 -30.60 17.33
C PHE A 747 4.34 -32.03 17.76
N PRO A 748 5.44 -32.68 17.32
CA PRO A 748 5.90 -33.93 17.88
C PRO A 748 6.11 -33.85 19.40
N ALA A 749 5.99 -34.97 20.10
CA ALA A 749 6.35 -35.06 21.50
C ALA A 749 7.81 -34.68 21.73
N HIS A 750 8.11 -34.14 22.92
CA HIS A 750 9.45 -33.70 23.32
C HIS A 750 10.06 -32.54 22.50
N SER A 751 9.20 -31.79 21.74
CA SER A 751 9.69 -30.57 21.09
C SER A 751 10.32 -29.63 22.12
N ALA A 752 11.53 -29.19 21.85
CA ALA A 752 12.33 -28.36 22.73
C ALA A 752 12.43 -26.93 22.22
N ALA A 753 12.61 -25.98 23.14
CA ALA A 753 12.71 -24.59 22.78
C ALA A 753 13.61 -23.82 23.75
N PHE A 754 13.99 -22.62 23.35
CA PHE A 754 14.58 -21.62 24.22
C PHE A 754 14.11 -20.22 23.80
N GLU A 755 14.08 -19.31 24.78
CA GLU A 755 13.94 -17.89 24.50
C GLU A 755 14.76 -17.10 25.53
N LEU A 756 15.68 -16.25 25.03
CA LEU A 756 16.60 -15.45 25.83
C LEU A 756 16.49 -13.98 25.50
N ASN A 757 16.47 -13.15 26.53
CA ASN A 757 16.62 -11.71 26.44
C ASN A 757 18.10 -11.36 26.18
N LEU A 758 18.43 -11.02 24.95
CA LEU A 758 19.80 -10.67 24.54
C LEU A 758 20.22 -9.33 25.13
N THR A 759 19.31 -8.38 25.31
CA THR A 759 19.63 -7.09 25.91
C THR A 759 20.11 -7.28 27.36
N ALA A 760 19.40 -8.09 28.14
CA ALA A 760 19.80 -8.44 29.50
C ALA A 760 21.12 -9.23 29.51
N LEU A 761 21.25 -10.22 28.63
CA LEU A 761 22.45 -11.05 28.50
C LEU A 761 23.68 -10.22 28.14
N PHE A 762 23.59 -9.33 27.14
CA PHE A 762 24.70 -8.48 26.72
C PHE A 762 25.08 -7.46 27.81
N GLY A 763 24.14 -7.00 28.61
CA GLY A 763 24.35 -6.11 29.75
C GLY A 763 25.25 -6.73 30.83
N THR A 764 25.31 -8.08 30.93
CA THR A 764 26.19 -8.77 31.89
C THR A 764 27.65 -8.85 31.43
N LEU A 765 27.91 -8.62 30.11
CA LEU A 765 29.24 -8.81 29.54
C LEU A 765 30.11 -7.59 29.73
N THR A 766 31.22 -7.74 30.42
CA THR A 766 32.13 -6.65 30.81
C THR A 766 32.93 -6.04 29.65
N GLY A 767 32.87 -6.64 28.46
CA GLY A 767 33.69 -6.23 27.30
C GLY A 767 35.20 -6.42 27.48
N LYS A 768 35.63 -6.99 28.59
CA LYS A 768 37.06 -7.28 28.81
C LYS A 768 37.48 -8.43 27.87
N PRO A 769 38.66 -8.34 27.25
CA PRO A 769 39.18 -9.44 26.44
C PRO A 769 39.42 -10.67 27.29
N VAL A 770 39.11 -11.84 26.69
CA VAL A 770 39.38 -13.13 27.33
C VAL A 770 40.91 -13.29 27.48
N GLN A 771 41.34 -13.51 28.71
CA GLN A 771 42.73 -13.79 29.02
C GLN A 771 42.99 -15.29 29.01
N ALA A 772 43.99 -15.72 28.31
CA ALA A 772 44.42 -17.11 28.36
C ALA A 772 44.95 -17.44 29.76
N LYS A 773 44.52 -18.59 30.29
CA LYS A 773 45.09 -19.11 31.55
C LYS A 773 46.58 -19.45 31.36
N PRO A 774 47.44 -19.16 32.35
CA PRO A 774 48.82 -19.62 32.31
C PRO A 774 48.86 -21.12 32.16
N ILE A 775 49.72 -21.61 31.24
CA ILE A 775 49.94 -23.04 31.05
C ILE A 775 50.96 -23.49 32.11
N SER A 776 50.55 -24.38 32.99
CA SER A 776 51.48 -24.97 33.95
C SER A 776 52.39 -25.99 33.28
N THR A 777 53.67 -25.98 33.60
CA THR A 777 54.64 -26.97 33.14
C THR A 777 54.74 -28.20 34.02
N PHE A 778 54.00 -28.25 35.13
CA PHE A 778 54.02 -29.38 36.04
C PHE A 778 53.10 -30.51 35.56
N PRO A 779 53.38 -31.78 35.83
CA PRO A 779 52.57 -32.89 35.44
C PRO A 779 51.21 -32.89 36.11
N PRO A 780 50.12 -33.30 35.37
CA PRO A 780 48.79 -33.44 35.96
C PRO A 780 48.62 -34.71 36.77
N VAL A 781 47.70 -34.67 37.72
CA VAL A 781 47.16 -35.87 38.41
C VAL A 781 45.73 -36.06 37.94
N LYS A 782 45.42 -37.23 37.38
CA LYS A 782 44.09 -37.59 36.91
C LYS A 782 43.41 -38.52 37.91
N GLN A 783 42.17 -38.25 38.23
CA GLN A 783 41.35 -39.09 39.12
C GLN A 783 39.92 -39.17 38.61
N ASP A 784 39.28 -40.31 38.84
CA ASP A 784 37.87 -40.49 38.62
C ASP A 784 37.16 -40.48 39.96
N LEU A 785 36.12 -39.60 40.11
CA LEU A 785 35.34 -39.45 41.34
C LEU A 785 33.87 -39.76 41.03
N ALA A 786 33.39 -40.87 41.58
CA ALA A 786 32.00 -41.28 41.42
C ALA A 786 31.22 -41.01 42.73
N PHE A 787 30.21 -40.20 42.69
CA PHE A 787 29.37 -39.85 43.83
C PHE A 787 27.96 -40.39 43.72
N THR A 788 27.47 -41.02 44.77
CA THR A 788 26.06 -41.34 44.90
C THR A 788 25.35 -40.14 45.55
N VAL A 789 24.34 -39.61 44.87
CA VAL A 789 23.56 -38.44 45.30
C VAL A 789 22.06 -38.73 45.22
N ASP A 790 21.24 -37.92 45.89
CA ASP A 790 19.80 -37.91 45.64
C ASP A 790 19.50 -37.48 44.23
N THR A 791 18.41 -37.97 43.63
CA THR A 791 18.06 -37.64 42.23
C THR A 791 17.76 -36.14 42.06
N SER A 792 17.41 -35.43 43.12
CA SER A 792 17.17 -33.98 43.14
C SER A 792 18.44 -33.14 43.04
N VAL A 793 19.60 -33.68 43.38
CA VAL A 793 20.89 -32.98 43.26
C VAL A 793 21.30 -32.93 41.79
N SER A 794 21.42 -31.75 41.18
CA SER A 794 21.84 -31.62 39.80
C SER A 794 23.37 -31.93 39.64
N ALA A 795 23.80 -32.31 38.44
CA ALA A 795 25.21 -32.51 38.14
C ALA A 795 25.99 -31.17 38.33
N ASP A 796 25.41 -30.06 37.94
CA ASP A 796 25.98 -28.71 38.10
C ASP A 796 26.22 -28.34 39.57
N GLN A 797 25.27 -28.66 40.45
CA GLN A 797 25.46 -28.42 41.91
C GLN A 797 26.64 -29.18 42.46
N LEU A 798 26.80 -30.45 42.11
CA LEU A 798 27.93 -31.26 42.54
C LEU A 798 29.23 -30.80 41.91
N GLU A 799 29.25 -30.46 40.62
CA GLU A 799 30.39 -29.91 39.93
C GLU A 799 30.86 -28.59 40.53
N ALA A 800 29.95 -27.67 40.85
CA ALA A 800 30.29 -26.42 41.53
C ALA A 800 30.99 -26.65 42.88
N VAL A 801 30.51 -27.62 43.65
CA VAL A 801 31.14 -28.03 44.92
C VAL A 801 32.55 -28.61 44.71
N ILE A 802 32.72 -29.48 43.71
CA ILE A 802 34.02 -30.05 43.34
C ILE A 802 34.97 -28.92 42.92
N ARG A 803 34.54 -27.99 42.08
CA ARG A 803 35.36 -26.87 41.62
C ARG A 803 35.77 -25.96 42.77
N GLU A 804 34.87 -25.64 43.69
CA GLU A 804 35.16 -24.81 44.86
C GLU A 804 36.15 -25.50 45.81
N ALA A 805 35.96 -26.78 46.08
CA ALA A 805 36.78 -27.55 46.98
C ALA A 805 38.23 -27.78 46.43
N ALA A 806 38.37 -28.05 45.15
CA ALA A 806 39.64 -28.26 44.47
C ALA A 806 40.40 -26.92 44.23
N GLY A 807 39.69 -25.80 44.14
CA GLY A 807 40.22 -24.45 43.99
C GLY A 807 41.15 -24.33 42.76
N ALA A 808 42.27 -23.58 42.94
CA ALA A 808 43.22 -23.31 41.86
C ALA A 808 43.91 -24.52 41.29
N ASN A 809 43.83 -25.67 41.95
CA ASN A 809 44.46 -26.90 41.48
C ASN A 809 43.62 -27.68 40.50
N LEU A 810 42.35 -27.35 40.29
CA LEU A 810 41.53 -27.99 39.26
C LEU A 810 41.82 -27.44 37.90
N GLU A 811 42.36 -28.26 37.01
CA GLU A 811 42.58 -27.92 35.62
C GLU A 811 41.33 -28.18 34.79
N SER A 812 40.73 -29.38 34.89
CA SER A 812 39.49 -29.74 34.20
C SER A 812 38.65 -30.70 35.02
N ILE A 813 37.36 -30.71 34.78
CA ILE A 813 36.39 -31.65 35.29
C ILE A 813 35.41 -31.97 34.17
N GLU A 814 35.07 -33.23 34.01
CA GLU A 814 34.18 -33.76 32.98
C GLU A 814 33.25 -34.82 33.58
N LEU A 815 31.95 -34.66 33.47
CA LEU A 815 30.99 -35.70 33.84
C LEU A 815 30.95 -36.73 32.69
N PHE A 816 31.41 -37.96 32.94
CA PHE A 816 31.51 -38.99 31.91
C PHE A 816 30.50 -40.13 32.07
N ASP A 817 29.87 -40.28 33.26
CA ASP A 817 28.83 -41.28 33.48
C ASP A 817 27.75 -40.83 34.47
N VAL A 818 26.51 -41.14 34.13
CA VAL A 818 25.33 -40.96 34.95
C VAL A 818 24.59 -42.28 35.09
N PHE A 819 24.67 -42.92 36.26
CA PHE A 819 24.07 -44.24 36.43
C PHE A 819 22.91 -44.17 37.41
N THR A 820 21.74 -44.71 36.97
CA THR A 820 20.55 -44.94 37.81
C THR A 820 20.22 -46.43 37.78
N GLY A 821 20.00 -47.01 38.94
CA GLY A 821 19.69 -48.45 39.02
C GLY A 821 19.70 -48.98 40.46
N GLU A 822 19.30 -50.23 40.68
CA GLU A 822 19.17 -50.84 41.98
C GLU A 822 20.46 -50.75 42.82
N GLN A 823 21.61 -50.73 42.17
CA GLN A 823 22.94 -50.71 42.85
C GLN A 823 23.26 -49.40 43.56
N VAL A 824 22.58 -48.30 43.21
CA VAL A 824 22.72 -46.97 43.87
C VAL A 824 21.62 -46.68 44.87
N GLY A 825 20.55 -47.50 44.85
CA GLY A 825 19.38 -47.35 45.74
C GLY A 825 18.22 -46.53 45.12
N GLU A 826 17.05 -46.74 45.58
CA GLU A 826 15.83 -46.02 45.19
C GLU A 826 15.95 -44.53 45.52
N GLY A 827 15.60 -43.65 44.58
CA GLY A 827 15.69 -42.20 44.73
C GLY A 827 17.12 -41.65 44.62
N LYS A 828 18.11 -42.46 44.24
CA LYS A 828 19.50 -42.02 44.05
C LYS A 828 20.02 -42.24 42.67
N LYS A 829 21.06 -41.47 42.33
CA LYS A 829 21.85 -41.60 41.11
C LYS A 829 23.36 -41.55 41.43
N SER A 830 24.17 -42.12 40.56
CA SER A 830 25.60 -41.97 40.60
C SER A 830 26.09 -41.03 39.50
N LEU A 831 26.88 -40.05 39.86
CA LEU A 831 27.53 -39.11 38.98
C LEU A 831 29.02 -39.33 39.02
N ALA A 832 29.64 -39.67 37.85
CA ALA A 832 31.09 -39.95 37.76
C ALA A 832 31.79 -38.86 36.99
N TYR A 833 32.75 -38.24 37.62
CA TYR A 833 33.56 -37.17 37.05
C TYR A 833 34.99 -37.56 36.89
N ALA A 834 35.54 -37.33 35.67
CA ALA A 834 36.95 -37.30 35.43
C ALA A 834 37.53 -35.93 35.82
N VAL A 835 38.39 -35.90 36.82
CA VAL A 835 39.04 -34.67 37.30
C VAL A 835 40.53 -34.66 37.02
N VAL A 836 41.05 -33.52 36.60
CA VAL A 836 42.48 -33.31 36.39
C VAL A 836 42.94 -32.23 37.33
N PHE A 837 43.84 -32.60 38.23
CA PHE A 837 44.47 -31.66 39.12
C PHE A 837 45.86 -31.30 38.64
N ARG A 838 46.19 -30.04 38.68
CA ARG A 838 47.53 -29.50 38.37
C ARG A 838 47.80 -28.22 39.16
N SER A 839 48.86 -28.18 39.88
CA SER A 839 49.27 -26.97 40.55
C SER A 839 49.96 -25.97 39.62
N PRO A 840 49.73 -24.69 39.73
CA PRO A 840 50.51 -23.66 39.00
C PRO A 840 51.96 -23.57 39.47
N ASP A 841 52.31 -23.99 40.70
CA ASP A 841 53.55 -23.67 41.35
C ASP A 841 54.46 -24.86 41.65
N LYS A 842 53.94 -26.07 41.64
CA LYS A 842 54.71 -27.30 42.00
C LYS A 842 54.13 -28.56 41.39
N THR A 843 54.90 -29.63 41.34
CA THR A 843 54.40 -30.96 41.12
C THR A 843 53.57 -31.43 42.31
N LEU A 844 52.32 -31.86 42.08
CA LEU A 844 51.45 -32.42 43.14
C LEU A 844 52.00 -33.75 43.59
N SER A 845 52.23 -33.96 44.90
CA SER A 845 52.52 -35.23 45.52
C SER A 845 51.23 -36.08 45.71
N ALA A 846 51.37 -37.33 46.05
CA ALA A 846 50.25 -38.20 46.40
C ALA A 846 49.44 -37.61 47.59
N ASP A 847 50.14 -37.13 48.60
CA ASP A 847 49.52 -36.50 49.79
C ASP A 847 48.76 -35.22 49.42
N ASP A 848 49.30 -34.36 48.54
CA ASP A 848 48.60 -33.17 48.01
C ASP A 848 47.30 -33.55 47.26
N SER A 849 47.38 -34.59 46.43
CA SER A 849 46.24 -35.05 45.67
C SER A 849 45.18 -35.69 46.56
N ASP A 850 45.58 -36.46 47.57
CA ASP A 850 44.67 -37.01 48.55
C ASP A 850 43.99 -35.93 49.43
N ALA A 851 44.73 -34.89 49.79
CA ALA A 851 44.16 -33.76 50.53
C ALA A 851 43.06 -33.03 49.70
N ILE A 852 43.32 -32.80 48.43
CA ILE A 852 42.33 -32.23 47.50
C ILE A 852 41.10 -33.12 47.40
N ARG A 853 41.27 -34.43 47.21
CA ARG A 853 40.16 -35.37 47.14
C ARG A 853 39.36 -35.41 48.43
N GLN A 854 39.99 -35.37 49.61
CA GLN A 854 39.31 -35.34 50.93
C GLN A 854 38.50 -34.03 51.11
N ALA A 855 39.08 -32.89 50.66
CA ALA A 855 38.33 -31.66 50.69
C ALA A 855 37.09 -31.66 49.79
N ILE A 856 37.19 -32.26 48.61
CA ILE A 856 36.06 -32.47 47.68
C ILE A 856 34.97 -33.35 48.38
N VAL A 857 35.42 -34.53 48.92
CA VAL A 857 34.48 -35.47 49.56
C VAL A 857 33.78 -34.82 50.78
N ALA A 858 34.55 -34.11 51.58
CA ALA A 858 33.99 -33.42 52.74
C ALA A 858 32.94 -32.37 52.36
N LYS A 859 33.20 -31.57 51.34
CA LYS A 859 32.28 -30.53 50.89
C LYS A 859 31.09 -31.12 50.10
N ALA A 860 31.29 -32.17 49.33
CA ALA A 860 30.24 -32.87 48.64
C ALA A 860 29.22 -33.53 49.60
N ALA A 861 29.66 -33.87 50.80
CA ALA A 861 28.79 -34.41 51.88
C ALA A 861 27.71 -33.43 52.33
N ASP A 862 27.93 -32.12 52.17
CA ASP A 862 26.92 -31.08 52.44
C ASP A 862 25.69 -31.20 51.50
N LEU A 863 25.90 -31.75 50.29
CA LEU A 863 24.83 -32.11 49.35
C LEU A 863 24.28 -33.51 49.55
N GLY A 864 24.67 -34.20 50.59
CA GLY A 864 24.34 -35.61 50.80
C GLY A 864 25.08 -36.59 49.85
N ALA A 865 26.07 -36.09 49.09
CA ALA A 865 26.85 -36.91 48.14
C ALA A 865 27.83 -37.83 48.89
N GLN A 866 27.86 -39.11 48.48
CA GLN A 866 28.75 -40.14 49.04
C GLN A 866 29.65 -40.67 47.97
N LEU A 867 30.96 -40.56 48.16
CA LEU A 867 31.94 -41.14 47.19
C LEU A 867 31.77 -42.67 47.14
N ARG A 868 31.62 -43.21 45.96
CA ARG A 868 31.64 -44.66 45.72
C ARG A 868 33.10 -45.14 45.74
N ALA A 869 33.32 -46.27 46.43
CA ALA A 869 34.63 -46.92 46.55
C ALA A 869 35.06 -47.56 45.22
#